data_d6035d362c7ccceeacc85346584323d5
#
_entry.id   d6035d362c7ccceeacc85346584323d5
#
_cell.length_a   1.000
_cell.length_b   1.000
_cell.length_c   1.000
_cell.angle_alpha   90.00
_cell.angle_beta   90.00
_cell.angle_gamma   90.00
#
_symmetry.space_group_name_H-M   'P 1'
#
loop_
_entity.id
_entity.type
_entity.pdbx_description
1 polymer ?
#
loop_
_entity_poly.entity_id
_entity_poly.type
_entity_poly.pdbx_seq_one_letter_code
_entity_poly.pdbx_strand_id
1 'polypeptide(L)'
;MVTLENRFLIDAAFIVERTHKIFFGAPLMTATGRDHTFTFGCVRDFLRLRHKLGIKAGILIIGKEAYSVSSRDSILDLTAILKELNIPHVHDPLNLALHVIGHMRSGFSHIVTADRRFLQFCTDDLIVVLPREGKQVEWDWMSSETVKTMMGIDPKEIPTYLTLTDPSSSAALTNIQTIRLVELHGNIDSIYGNLDRVVSGQIRRKLAEGEFSIRRCYAGNRGEPVGSPMLTPGQDNARNELDTANSRQLLMRYGFHSLLTLLANPLDVRPDSRGRPASLESYHAVVDRKGMEQLESVVRASKLCSIDTESDEKDPRKATLLGISFSVKEGEAYFVPLIETELKDLSRNDVLNAVRRIFNSEVDFIGHNIKYDYLVLRRSGITIKRVHFDTMLAAYDCHGDWPFFNLPYVCKRYLGKDIKSYSDLVSDGSTFLALPLREMVNHACQDADVTRRLYPVLLAQLQERGITEQFLTHTMRHLQRLAHLEFDGVAVDIGRLDRIKEHLVEQVTRLRSKIFTMVGKVFDLESHQAISEVLREVANSRGYIGPRRMTVSALEHLAIIEPVARHIVEVRRLRSRAVRLESISTAARNGKIFPLFNQIKSRTGVVATSGPSLFDIDGSSELKACFDGRVRDLFVDAETSLRILAEITEDPVLIKVRMSKSKVDPVIAKHPLMQELDTDELLLRLAVGQSDTVLSKRFLVDRSKIATMRHDLEHRYQTMFQWLHSFRRVARAKRYATNGDQRKYIDGLKSSDVARREQALEYAVRWLIRY
;
A
#
# COMPACT_ATOMS: atom_id res chain seq x y z
N MET A 1 6.88 -40.89 -25.34
CA MET A 1 5.86 -39.92 -24.88
C MET A 1 6.48 -38.52 -25.00
N VAL A 2 6.08 -37.77 -26.00
CA VAL A 2 6.48 -36.37 -26.15
C VAL A 2 5.76 -35.63 -25.03
N THR A 3 6.51 -35.06 -24.08
CA THR A 3 5.97 -34.18 -23.06
C THR A 3 5.32 -33.00 -23.78
N LEU A 4 3.98 -32.94 -23.78
CA LEU A 4 3.23 -31.77 -24.21
C LEU A 4 3.73 -30.57 -23.39
N GLU A 5 4.49 -29.65 -24.04
CA GLU A 5 4.87 -28.39 -23.40
C GLU A 5 3.58 -27.69 -22.97
N ASN A 6 3.51 -27.24 -21.73
CA ASN A 6 2.34 -26.54 -21.17
C ASN A 6 1.99 -25.32 -22.03
N ARG A 7 0.87 -25.38 -22.75
CA ARG A 7 0.35 -24.30 -23.60
C ARG A 7 -0.88 -23.67 -22.94
N PHE A 8 -0.89 -22.35 -22.87
CA PHE A 8 -1.91 -21.58 -22.16
C PHE A 8 -2.77 -20.74 -23.11
N LEU A 9 -4.08 -20.75 -22.91
CA LEU A 9 -4.99 -19.71 -23.39
C LEU A 9 -5.28 -18.75 -22.21
N ILE A 10 -5.16 -17.46 -22.41
CA ILE A 10 -5.29 -16.47 -21.36
C ILE A 10 -6.41 -15.50 -21.75
N ASP A 11 -7.49 -15.49 -20.99
CA ASP A 11 -8.55 -14.53 -21.11
C ASP A 11 -8.04 -13.16 -20.63
N ALA A 12 -8.05 -12.15 -21.51
CA ALA A 12 -7.59 -10.81 -21.18
C ALA A 12 -8.59 -10.01 -20.33
N ALA A 13 -9.85 -10.41 -20.27
CA ALA A 13 -10.90 -9.63 -19.62
C ALA A 13 -10.56 -9.32 -18.14
N PHE A 14 -10.07 -10.32 -17.39
CA PHE A 14 -9.71 -10.08 -15.99
C PHE A 14 -8.44 -9.21 -15.82
N ILE A 15 -7.49 -9.25 -16.76
CA ILE A 15 -6.31 -8.38 -16.77
C ILE A 15 -6.75 -6.94 -17.00
N VAL A 16 -7.64 -6.72 -17.97
CA VAL A 16 -8.22 -5.42 -18.32
C VAL A 16 -9.00 -4.85 -17.14
N GLU A 17 -9.88 -5.64 -16.53
CA GLU A 17 -10.70 -5.24 -15.39
C GLU A 17 -9.85 -4.91 -14.17
N ARG A 18 -8.86 -5.76 -13.86
CA ARG A 18 -7.93 -5.53 -12.75
C ARG A 18 -7.13 -4.26 -12.96
N THR A 19 -6.60 -4.04 -14.16
CA THR A 19 -5.85 -2.84 -14.50
C THR A 19 -6.70 -1.59 -14.31
N HIS A 20 -7.94 -1.63 -14.79
CA HIS A 20 -8.88 -0.52 -14.63
C HIS A 20 -9.17 -0.20 -13.16
N LYS A 21 -9.33 -1.20 -12.30
CA LYS A 21 -9.57 -1.03 -10.85
C LYS A 21 -8.35 -0.47 -10.09
N ILE A 22 -7.13 -0.82 -10.49
CA ILE A 22 -5.91 -0.47 -9.75
C ILE A 22 -5.38 0.91 -10.13
N PHE A 23 -5.53 1.34 -11.37
CA PHE A 23 -4.93 2.57 -11.90
C PHE A 23 -5.87 3.80 -11.86
N PHE A 24 -6.86 3.81 -11.00
CA PHE A 24 -7.65 5.00 -10.77
C PHE A 24 -6.78 6.10 -10.12
N GLY A 25 -6.21 7.02 -10.92
CA GLY A 25 -5.68 8.26 -10.40
C GLY A 25 -4.33 8.80 -10.85
N ALA A 26 -3.55 8.12 -11.70
CA ALA A 26 -2.28 8.69 -12.18
C ALA A 26 -1.92 8.21 -13.60
N PRO A 27 -2.23 8.98 -14.65
CA PRO A 27 -1.92 8.59 -16.02
C PRO A 27 -0.41 8.56 -16.29
N LEU A 28 0.06 7.51 -16.96
CA LEU A 28 1.40 7.39 -17.52
C LEU A 28 1.42 8.04 -18.91
N MET A 29 1.81 9.31 -18.95
CA MET A 29 1.86 10.07 -20.19
C MET A 29 3.19 9.86 -20.91
N THR A 30 3.17 9.63 -22.22
CA THR A 30 4.38 9.69 -23.06
C THR A 30 4.87 11.11 -23.23
N ALA A 31 6.10 11.24 -23.77
CA ALA A 31 6.65 12.54 -24.18
C ALA A 31 5.76 13.29 -25.19
N THR A 32 4.92 12.58 -25.93
CA THR A 32 3.96 13.13 -26.91
C THR A 32 2.59 13.47 -26.26
N GLY A 33 2.42 13.31 -24.96
CA GLY A 33 1.17 13.63 -24.25
C GLY A 33 0.08 12.55 -24.34
N ARG A 34 0.40 11.34 -24.82
CA ARG A 34 -0.55 10.23 -24.91
C ARG A 34 -0.55 9.43 -23.61
N ASP A 35 -1.73 9.09 -23.08
CA ASP A 35 -1.89 8.29 -21.87
C ASP A 35 -1.77 6.78 -22.21
N HIS A 36 -0.72 6.14 -21.69
CA HIS A 36 -0.49 4.70 -21.82
C HIS A 36 -0.63 3.92 -20.48
N THR A 37 -1.27 4.52 -19.49
CA THR A 37 -1.45 3.91 -18.14
C THR A 37 -2.14 2.57 -18.23
N PHE A 38 -3.21 2.50 -18.98
CA PHE A 38 -3.97 1.26 -19.19
C PHE A 38 -3.11 0.20 -19.87
N THR A 39 -2.44 0.54 -20.97
CA THR A 39 -1.58 -0.37 -21.73
C THR A 39 -0.42 -0.88 -20.89
N PHE A 40 0.23 0.01 -20.13
CA PHE A 40 1.29 -0.36 -19.18
C PHE A 40 0.77 -1.38 -18.15
N GLY A 41 -0.40 -1.13 -17.57
CA GLY A 41 -1.00 -2.01 -16.57
C GLY A 41 -1.31 -3.39 -17.12
N CYS A 42 -1.88 -3.47 -18.31
CA CYS A 42 -2.19 -4.75 -18.96
C CYS A 42 -0.93 -5.54 -19.31
N VAL A 43 0.07 -4.90 -19.90
CA VAL A 43 1.35 -5.56 -20.24
C VAL A 43 2.07 -6.01 -18.96
N ARG A 44 2.11 -5.18 -17.92
CA ARG A 44 2.69 -5.53 -16.62
C ARG A 44 2.01 -6.76 -16.01
N ASP A 45 0.68 -6.76 -15.97
CA ASP A 45 -0.07 -7.83 -15.31
C ASP A 45 0.01 -9.14 -16.13
N PHE A 46 0.07 -9.05 -17.45
CA PHE A 46 0.37 -10.22 -18.30
C PHE A 46 1.77 -10.77 -18.03
N LEU A 47 2.81 -9.94 -18.03
CA LEU A 47 4.19 -10.38 -17.79
C LEU A 47 4.35 -10.99 -16.39
N ARG A 48 3.71 -10.39 -15.37
CA ARG A 48 3.67 -10.95 -14.00
C ARG A 48 2.96 -12.28 -13.93
N LEU A 49 1.82 -12.41 -14.61
CA LEU A 49 1.08 -13.66 -14.72
C LEU A 49 1.94 -14.76 -15.35
N ARG A 50 2.63 -14.43 -16.45
CA ARG A 50 3.56 -15.31 -17.15
C ARG A 50 4.65 -15.84 -16.20
N HIS A 51 5.27 -14.98 -15.40
CA HIS A 51 6.26 -15.40 -14.41
C HIS A 51 5.64 -16.25 -13.30
N LYS A 52 4.49 -15.84 -12.77
CA LYS A 52 3.86 -16.50 -11.63
C LYS A 52 3.37 -17.90 -11.94
N LEU A 53 2.85 -18.13 -13.14
CA LEU A 53 2.35 -19.42 -13.59
C LEU A 53 3.35 -20.24 -14.42
N GLY A 54 4.57 -19.73 -14.63
CA GLY A 54 5.60 -20.41 -15.42
C GLY A 54 5.23 -20.56 -16.91
N ILE A 55 4.46 -19.59 -17.48
CA ILE A 55 3.95 -19.66 -18.85
C ILE A 55 5.09 -19.42 -19.84
N LYS A 56 5.51 -20.47 -20.55
CA LYS A 56 6.48 -20.39 -21.65
C LYS A 56 5.81 -20.15 -23.00
N ALA A 57 4.63 -20.74 -23.18
CA ALA A 57 3.85 -20.67 -24.40
C ALA A 57 2.39 -20.32 -24.08
N GLY A 58 1.92 -19.16 -24.54
CA GLY A 58 0.56 -18.71 -24.25
C GLY A 58 0.03 -17.70 -25.27
N ILE A 59 -1.26 -17.73 -25.50
CA ILE A 59 -1.98 -16.79 -26.37
C ILE A 59 -2.96 -15.99 -25.53
N LEU A 60 -2.88 -14.65 -25.61
CA LEU A 60 -3.79 -13.72 -24.93
C LEU A 60 -5.04 -13.51 -25.78
N ILE A 61 -6.23 -13.68 -25.22
CA ILE A 61 -7.50 -13.55 -25.93
C ILE A 61 -8.19 -12.27 -25.46
N ILE A 62 -8.35 -11.31 -26.35
CA ILE A 62 -9.02 -10.03 -26.12
C ILE A 62 -10.41 -10.11 -26.78
N GLY A 63 -11.39 -10.53 -26.02
CA GLY A 63 -12.77 -10.63 -26.48
C GLY A 63 -13.57 -9.35 -26.28
N LYS A 64 -14.86 -9.41 -26.63
CA LYS A 64 -15.81 -8.31 -26.52
C LYS A 64 -15.91 -7.71 -25.14
N GLU A 65 -15.70 -8.49 -24.08
CA GLU A 65 -15.78 -8.06 -22.67
C GLU A 65 -14.76 -6.97 -22.33
N ALA A 66 -13.60 -6.99 -22.98
CA ALA A 66 -12.59 -5.96 -22.77
C ALA A 66 -13.09 -4.53 -23.09
N TYR A 67 -14.02 -4.41 -24.04
CA TYR A 67 -14.62 -3.15 -24.44
C TYR A 67 -15.72 -2.64 -23.50
N SER A 68 -16.25 -3.49 -22.62
CA SER A 68 -17.21 -3.05 -21.60
C SER A 68 -16.52 -2.33 -20.43
N VAL A 69 -15.21 -2.53 -20.28
CA VAL A 69 -14.41 -2.01 -19.17
C VAL A 69 -13.52 -0.85 -19.59
N SER A 70 -13.06 -0.82 -20.83
CA SER A 70 -12.11 0.19 -21.34
C SER A 70 -12.53 0.78 -22.69
N SER A 71 -11.98 1.96 -23.02
CA SER A 71 -12.27 2.61 -24.30
C SER A 71 -11.72 1.81 -25.49
N ARG A 72 -12.35 1.98 -26.66
CA ARG A 72 -11.90 1.34 -27.90
C ARG A 72 -10.45 1.69 -28.24
N ASP A 73 -10.06 2.96 -28.06
CA ASP A 73 -8.71 3.44 -28.36
C ASP A 73 -7.66 2.80 -27.44
N SER A 74 -7.97 2.63 -26.16
CA SER A 74 -7.09 1.96 -25.20
C SER A 74 -6.86 0.48 -25.54
N ILE A 75 -7.89 -0.22 -26.03
CA ILE A 75 -7.76 -1.62 -26.48
C ILE A 75 -6.93 -1.70 -27.77
N LEU A 76 -7.13 -0.78 -28.71
CA LEU A 76 -6.33 -0.73 -29.94
C LEU A 76 -4.86 -0.41 -29.66
N ASP A 77 -4.58 0.50 -28.73
CA ASP A 77 -3.21 0.79 -28.28
C ASP A 77 -2.57 -0.45 -27.61
N LEU A 78 -3.33 -1.18 -26.80
CA LEU A 78 -2.87 -2.44 -26.19
C LEU A 78 -2.51 -3.47 -27.26
N THR A 79 -3.39 -3.71 -28.25
CA THR A 79 -3.13 -4.69 -29.32
C THR A 79 -1.93 -4.31 -30.17
N ALA A 80 -1.72 -3.02 -30.45
CA ALA A 80 -0.55 -2.53 -31.16
C ALA A 80 0.75 -2.83 -30.40
N ILE A 81 0.80 -2.56 -29.12
CA ILE A 81 1.99 -2.84 -28.26
C ILE A 81 2.22 -4.35 -28.09
N LEU A 82 1.18 -5.16 -27.92
CA LEU A 82 1.30 -6.61 -27.86
C LEU A 82 1.92 -7.17 -29.16
N LYS A 83 1.51 -6.65 -30.30
CA LYS A 83 2.07 -7.01 -31.62
C LYS A 83 3.56 -6.62 -31.73
N GLU A 84 3.92 -5.41 -31.33
CA GLU A 84 5.31 -4.93 -31.35
C GLU A 84 6.22 -5.70 -30.38
N LEU A 85 5.66 -6.15 -29.24
CA LEU A 85 6.35 -7.02 -28.25
C LEU A 85 6.40 -8.50 -28.65
N ASN A 86 5.86 -8.87 -29.81
CA ASN A 86 5.71 -10.28 -30.23
C ASN A 86 4.95 -11.15 -29.22
N ILE A 87 4.00 -10.57 -28.49
CA ILE A 87 3.12 -11.32 -27.58
C ILE A 87 1.97 -11.91 -28.44
N PRO A 88 1.86 -13.23 -28.56
CA PRO A 88 0.78 -13.86 -29.28
C PRO A 88 -0.57 -13.48 -28.68
N HIS A 89 -1.46 -12.94 -29.49
CA HIS A 89 -2.80 -12.56 -29.07
C HIS A 89 -3.82 -12.72 -30.18
N VAL A 90 -5.06 -12.95 -29.79
CA VAL A 90 -6.24 -12.92 -30.68
C VAL A 90 -7.10 -11.77 -30.20
N HIS A 91 -7.50 -10.92 -31.15
CA HIS A 91 -8.36 -9.78 -30.91
C HIS A 91 -9.68 -9.96 -31.67
N ASP A 92 -10.74 -10.22 -30.92
CA ASP A 92 -12.09 -10.41 -31.48
C ASP A 92 -13.10 -9.50 -30.76
N PRO A 93 -13.39 -8.31 -31.31
CA PRO A 93 -14.30 -7.36 -30.69
C PRO A 93 -15.78 -7.73 -30.79
N LEU A 94 -16.12 -8.79 -31.55
CA LEU A 94 -17.50 -9.20 -31.80
C LEU A 94 -17.93 -10.34 -30.87
N ASN A 95 -16.98 -11.22 -30.54
CA ASN A 95 -17.25 -12.42 -29.77
C ASN A 95 -16.73 -12.32 -28.33
N LEU A 96 -17.40 -13.03 -27.42
CA LEU A 96 -16.93 -13.19 -26.06
C LEU A 96 -15.65 -14.06 -26.03
N ALA A 97 -14.72 -13.76 -25.12
CA ALA A 97 -13.52 -14.59 -24.91
C ALA A 97 -13.89 -16.07 -24.66
N LEU A 98 -15.00 -16.32 -23.97
CA LEU A 98 -15.56 -17.66 -23.73
C LEU A 98 -15.76 -18.45 -25.03
N HIS A 99 -16.32 -17.81 -26.07
CA HIS A 99 -16.58 -18.45 -27.35
C HIS A 99 -15.29 -18.67 -28.17
N VAL A 100 -14.40 -17.65 -28.16
CA VAL A 100 -13.11 -17.73 -28.86
C VAL A 100 -12.24 -18.82 -28.27
N ILE A 101 -12.10 -18.87 -26.95
CA ILE A 101 -11.33 -19.90 -26.24
C ILE A 101 -11.99 -21.27 -26.39
N GLY A 102 -13.33 -21.33 -26.33
CA GLY A 102 -14.08 -22.56 -26.58
C GLY A 102 -13.78 -23.18 -27.94
N HIS A 103 -13.56 -22.37 -28.97
CA HIS A 103 -13.15 -22.79 -30.30
C HIS A 103 -11.68 -23.22 -30.37
N MET A 104 -10.78 -22.47 -29.71
CA MET A 104 -9.32 -22.65 -29.80
C MET A 104 -8.74 -23.71 -28.86
N ARG A 105 -9.50 -24.20 -27.88
CA ARG A 105 -8.97 -24.99 -26.75
C ARG A 105 -8.26 -26.30 -27.14
N SER A 106 -8.51 -26.84 -28.35
CA SER A 106 -7.82 -28.04 -28.83
C SER A 106 -6.32 -27.79 -28.96
N GLY A 107 -5.52 -28.64 -28.32
CA GLY A 107 -4.05 -28.52 -28.31
C GLY A 107 -3.47 -27.56 -27.27
N PHE A 108 -4.30 -27.07 -26.33
CA PHE A 108 -3.88 -26.34 -25.14
C PHE A 108 -4.11 -27.18 -23.89
N SER A 109 -3.27 -26.96 -22.87
CA SER A 109 -3.34 -27.66 -21.59
C SER A 109 -3.97 -26.85 -20.48
N HIS A 110 -3.98 -25.48 -20.60
CA HIS A 110 -4.46 -24.61 -19.57
C HIS A 110 -5.26 -23.43 -20.14
N ILE A 111 -6.31 -23.03 -19.39
CA ILE A 111 -7.04 -21.79 -19.60
C ILE A 111 -6.89 -20.93 -18.34
N VAL A 112 -6.44 -19.69 -18.47
CA VAL A 112 -6.34 -18.74 -17.34
C VAL A 112 -7.42 -17.68 -17.49
N THR A 113 -8.33 -17.60 -16.51
CA THR A 113 -9.49 -16.68 -16.52
C THR A 113 -9.98 -16.42 -15.10
N ALA A 114 -10.76 -15.35 -14.90
CA ALA A 114 -11.54 -15.13 -13.68
C ALA A 114 -13.02 -15.55 -13.84
N ASP A 115 -13.42 -15.93 -15.01
CA ASP A 115 -14.81 -16.26 -15.34
C ASP A 115 -15.10 -17.76 -15.12
N ARG A 116 -15.95 -18.07 -14.15
CA ARG A 116 -16.32 -19.46 -13.81
C ARG A 116 -17.04 -20.23 -14.93
N ARG A 117 -17.56 -19.54 -15.95
CA ARG A 117 -18.17 -20.19 -17.12
C ARG A 117 -17.17 -21.09 -17.85
N PHE A 118 -15.87 -20.77 -17.78
CA PHE A 118 -14.83 -21.60 -18.41
C PHE A 118 -14.63 -22.96 -17.77
N LEU A 119 -15.14 -23.19 -16.55
CA LEU A 119 -15.07 -24.50 -15.90
C LEU A 119 -15.79 -25.62 -16.71
N GLN A 120 -16.71 -25.25 -17.60
CA GLN A 120 -17.34 -26.18 -18.54
C GLN A 120 -16.36 -26.90 -19.48
N PHE A 121 -15.16 -26.33 -19.66
CA PHE A 121 -14.11 -26.84 -20.54
C PHE A 121 -13.12 -27.77 -19.84
N CYS A 122 -13.19 -27.93 -18.52
CA CYS A 122 -12.30 -28.80 -17.76
C CYS A 122 -12.41 -30.26 -18.25
N THR A 123 -11.25 -30.83 -18.55
CA THR A 123 -11.08 -32.28 -18.88
C THR A 123 -9.89 -32.79 -18.08
N ASP A 124 -9.49 -34.05 -18.35
CA ASP A 124 -8.28 -34.58 -17.72
C ASP A 124 -7.00 -33.95 -18.30
N ASP A 125 -7.07 -33.46 -19.55
CA ASP A 125 -5.95 -32.82 -20.25
C ASP A 125 -6.02 -31.31 -20.31
N LEU A 126 -7.13 -30.68 -19.91
CA LEU A 126 -7.35 -29.24 -19.94
C LEU A 126 -7.77 -28.71 -18.56
N ILE A 127 -6.91 -27.93 -17.95
CA ILE A 127 -7.09 -27.34 -16.62
C ILE A 127 -7.50 -25.87 -16.75
N VAL A 128 -8.49 -25.44 -15.97
CA VAL A 128 -8.86 -24.02 -15.84
C VAL A 128 -8.23 -23.46 -14.58
N VAL A 129 -7.49 -22.35 -14.73
CA VAL A 129 -6.77 -21.67 -13.65
C VAL A 129 -7.52 -20.39 -13.28
N LEU A 130 -8.09 -20.35 -12.09
CA LEU A 130 -8.88 -19.23 -11.56
C LEU A 130 -8.13 -18.47 -10.47
N PRO A 131 -8.22 -17.12 -10.44
CA PRO A 131 -7.71 -16.37 -9.30
C PRO A 131 -8.59 -16.61 -8.07
N ARG A 132 -7.97 -16.93 -6.93
CA ARG A 132 -8.66 -17.00 -5.64
C ARG A 132 -8.88 -15.59 -5.10
N GLU A 133 -10.07 -15.30 -4.61
CA GLU A 133 -10.38 -14.02 -3.98
C GLU A 133 -9.64 -13.89 -2.64
N GLY A 134 -8.85 -12.82 -2.49
CA GLY A 134 -8.09 -12.54 -1.28
C GLY A 134 -7.07 -11.40 -1.46
N LYS A 135 -6.37 -11.03 -0.38
CA LYS A 135 -5.32 -9.98 -0.41
C LYS A 135 -4.09 -10.35 -1.25
N GLN A 136 -3.82 -11.64 -1.45
CA GLN A 136 -2.81 -12.15 -2.37
C GLN A 136 -3.52 -12.97 -3.45
N VAL A 137 -3.11 -12.78 -4.72
CA VAL A 137 -3.69 -13.54 -5.81
C VAL A 137 -3.09 -14.95 -5.80
N GLU A 138 -3.79 -15.86 -5.16
CA GLU A 138 -3.57 -17.30 -5.31
C GLU A 138 -4.36 -17.82 -6.50
N TRP A 139 -4.02 -19.02 -6.98
CA TRP A 139 -4.62 -19.62 -8.16
C TRP A 139 -5.16 -21.00 -7.84
N ASP A 140 -6.42 -21.21 -8.14
CA ASP A 140 -7.06 -22.52 -8.08
C ASP A 140 -6.92 -23.23 -9.43
N TRP A 141 -6.35 -24.42 -9.41
CA TRP A 141 -6.15 -25.26 -10.60
C TRP A 141 -7.28 -26.27 -10.68
N MET A 142 -8.23 -26.02 -11.58
CA MET A 142 -9.49 -26.72 -11.68
C MET A 142 -9.42 -27.76 -12.79
N SER A 143 -9.18 -29.02 -12.43
CA SER A 143 -9.37 -30.19 -13.29
C SER A 143 -10.82 -30.65 -13.31
N SER A 144 -11.18 -31.60 -14.19
CA SER A 144 -12.50 -32.22 -14.19
C SER A 144 -12.85 -32.82 -12.82
N GLU A 145 -11.90 -33.51 -12.19
CA GLU A 145 -12.06 -34.11 -10.87
C GLU A 145 -12.23 -33.07 -9.78
N THR A 146 -11.44 -31.95 -9.83
CA THR A 146 -11.53 -30.86 -8.87
C THR A 146 -12.91 -30.17 -8.95
N VAL A 147 -13.43 -29.92 -10.15
CA VAL A 147 -14.78 -29.35 -10.36
C VAL A 147 -15.83 -30.28 -9.74
N LYS A 148 -15.78 -31.57 -10.00
CA LYS A 148 -16.71 -32.56 -9.41
C LYS A 148 -16.66 -32.58 -7.89
N THR A 149 -15.46 -32.58 -7.32
CA THR A 149 -15.26 -32.63 -5.86
C THR A 149 -15.74 -31.34 -5.18
N MET A 150 -15.44 -30.17 -5.76
CA MET A 150 -15.76 -28.88 -5.14
C MET A 150 -17.20 -28.41 -5.39
N MET A 151 -17.75 -28.70 -6.56
CA MET A 151 -19.07 -28.19 -6.97
C MET A 151 -20.17 -29.25 -6.99
N GLY A 152 -19.82 -30.53 -6.90
CA GLY A 152 -20.80 -31.65 -6.93
C GLY A 152 -21.41 -31.91 -8.30
N ILE A 153 -20.86 -31.38 -9.39
CA ILE A 153 -21.39 -31.48 -10.75
C ILE A 153 -20.29 -31.73 -11.77
N ASP A 154 -20.62 -32.32 -12.92
CA ASP A 154 -19.68 -32.47 -14.03
C ASP A 154 -19.41 -31.10 -14.71
N PRO A 155 -18.19 -30.89 -15.25
CA PRO A 155 -17.87 -29.66 -15.99
C PRO A 155 -18.88 -29.29 -17.07
N LYS A 156 -19.38 -30.24 -17.84
CA LYS A 156 -20.41 -30.01 -18.87
C LYS A 156 -21.72 -29.42 -18.36
N GLU A 157 -21.98 -29.52 -17.06
CA GLU A 157 -23.21 -29.07 -16.41
C GLU A 157 -23.07 -27.67 -15.81
N ILE A 158 -21.86 -27.09 -15.83
CA ILE A 158 -21.58 -25.74 -15.35
C ILE A 158 -22.52 -24.68 -15.95
N PRO A 159 -22.82 -24.65 -17.27
CA PRO A 159 -23.75 -23.66 -17.82
C PRO A 159 -25.15 -23.77 -17.19
N THR A 160 -25.65 -24.98 -16.94
CA THR A 160 -26.94 -25.23 -16.29
C THR A 160 -26.92 -24.72 -14.84
N TYR A 161 -25.86 -25.09 -14.10
CA TYR A 161 -25.68 -24.70 -12.71
C TYR A 161 -25.65 -23.18 -12.55
N LEU A 162 -24.79 -22.49 -13.32
CA LEU A 162 -24.67 -21.04 -13.27
C LEU A 162 -25.98 -20.33 -13.65
N THR A 163 -26.70 -20.86 -14.63
CA THR A 163 -27.99 -20.32 -15.06
C THR A 163 -29.06 -20.39 -13.97
N LEU A 164 -29.15 -21.51 -13.28
CA LEU A 164 -30.19 -21.74 -12.26
C LEU A 164 -29.87 -21.05 -10.92
N THR A 165 -28.60 -20.80 -10.63
CA THR A 165 -28.15 -20.10 -9.40
C THR A 165 -28.02 -18.60 -9.58
N ASP A 166 -28.04 -18.07 -10.80
CA ASP A 166 -27.89 -16.64 -11.09
C ASP A 166 -29.08 -15.85 -10.45
N PRO A 167 -28.78 -14.89 -9.57
CA PRO A 167 -29.82 -14.04 -8.96
C PRO A 167 -30.65 -13.22 -9.97
N SER A 168 -30.08 -12.95 -11.16
CA SER A 168 -30.77 -12.25 -12.24
C SER A 168 -31.66 -13.16 -13.08
N SER A 169 -31.49 -14.48 -12.97
CA SER A 169 -32.37 -15.44 -13.63
C SER A 169 -33.70 -15.57 -12.85
N SER A 170 -34.78 -15.79 -13.59
CA SER A 170 -36.07 -15.98 -12.95
C SER A 170 -36.16 -17.23 -12.05
N ALA A 171 -35.18 -18.15 -12.18
CA ALA A 171 -35.06 -19.35 -11.34
C ALA A 171 -34.51 -19.00 -9.94
N ALA A 172 -33.35 -18.35 -9.86
CA ALA A 172 -32.63 -17.99 -8.63
C ALA A 172 -32.72 -19.10 -7.55
N LEU A 173 -32.30 -20.33 -7.89
CA LEU A 173 -32.34 -21.47 -6.99
C LEU A 173 -31.11 -21.49 -6.08
N THR A 174 -31.23 -22.16 -4.93
CA THR A 174 -30.06 -22.42 -4.07
C THR A 174 -29.14 -23.47 -4.71
N ASN A 175 -27.85 -23.45 -4.31
CA ASN A 175 -26.87 -24.43 -4.80
C ASN A 175 -27.34 -25.87 -4.63
N ILE A 176 -27.91 -26.21 -3.46
CA ILE A 176 -28.41 -27.57 -3.17
C ILE A 176 -29.58 -27.95 -4.10
N GLN A 177 -30.51 -27.03 -4.34
CA GLN A 177 -31.64 -27.26 -5.24
C GLN A 177 -31.15 -27.47 -6.68
N THR A 178 -30.19 -26.67 -7.11
CA THR A 178 -29.62 -26.72 -8.45
C THR A 178 -28.84 -28.04 -8.67
N ILE A 179 -27.97 -28.40 -7.72
CA ILE A 179 -27.20 -29.65 -7.80
C ILE A 179 -28.16 -30.85 -7.96
N ARG A 180 -29.19 -30.94 -7.12
CA ARG A 180 -30.18 -32.03 -7.22
C ARG A 180 -30.94 -32.05 -8.55
N LEU A 181 -31.28 -30.88 -9.10
CA LEU A 181 -31.92 -30.82 -10.42
C LEU A 181 -30.99 -31.28 -11.53
N VAL A 182 -29.73 -30.85 -11.48
CA VAL A 182 -28.71 -31.21 -12.45
C VAL A 182 -28.36 -32.69 -12.36
N GLU A 183 -28.23 -33.26 -11.17
CA GLU A 183 -28.00 -34.72 -10.96
C GLU A 183 -29.14 -35.56 -11.52
N LEU A 184 -30.39 -35.12 -11.36
CA LEU A 184 -31.56 -35.88 -11.77
C LEU A 184 -31.90 -35.74 -13.26
N HIS A 185 -31.69 -34.56 -13.81
CA HIS A 185 -32.18 -34.19 -15.14
C HIS A 185 -31.10 -33.70 -16.12
N GLY A 186 -29.88 -33.41 -15.65
CA GLY A 186 -28.78 -32.95 -16.49
C GLY A 186 -28.90 -31.45 -16.89
N ASN A 187 -28.95 -31.22 -18.20
CA ASN A 187 -28.96 -29.87 -18.75
C ASN A 187 -30.34 -29.21 -18.77
N ILE A 188 -30.41 -27.92 -19.11
CA ILE A 188 -31.64 -27.11 -19.15
C ILE A 188 -32.71 -27.74 -20.06
N ASP A 189 -32.33 -28.25 -21.23
CA ASP A 189 -33.30 -28.84 -22.17
C ASP A 189 -33.92 -30.10 -21.59
N SER A 190 -33.12 -30.95 -20.94
CA SER A 190 -33.61 -32.13 -20.25
C SER A 190 -34.46 -31.82 -19.03
N ILE A 191 -34.16 -30.73 -18.31
CA ILE A 191 -35.00 -30.25 -17.18
C ILE A 191 -36.39 -29.84 -17.71
N TYR A 192 -36.45 -29.08 -18.80
CA TYR A 192 -37.72 -28.65 -19.38
C TYR A 192 -38.47 -29.79 -20.04
N GLY A 193 -37.78 -30.76 -20.64
CA GLY A 193 -38.38 -31.98 -21.18
C GLY A 193 -39.00 -32.90 -20.12
N ASN A 194 -38.60 -32.72 -18.83
CA ASN A 194 -39.11 -33.51 -17.70
C ASN A 194 -39.67 -32.61 -16.58
N LEU A 195 -40.19 -31.44 -16.93
CA LEU A 195 -40.62 -30.42 -15.95
C LEU A 195 -41.73 -30.93 -14.99
N ASP A 196 -42.59 -31.81 -15.47
CA ASP A 196 -43.64 -32.49 -14.68
C ASP A 196 -43.09 -33.43 -13.62
N ARG A 197 -41.87 -33.95 -13.82
CA ARG A 197 -41.16 -34.83 -12.86
C ARG A 197 -40.40 -34.04 -11.78
N VAL A 198 -40.33 -32.73 -11.87
CA VAL A 198 -39.71 -31.92 -10.83
C VAL A 198 -40.63 -31.94 -9.58
N VAL A 199 -40.16 -32.59 -8.52
CA VAL A 199 -40.93 -32.91 -7.31
C VAL A 199 -41.46 -31.66 -6.59
N SER A 200 -40.67 -30.59 -6.48
CA SER A 200 -41.03 -29.36 -5.83
C SER A 200 -41.96 -28.50 -6.71
N GLY A 201 -43.22 -28.37 -6.32
CA GLY A 201 -44.19 -27.52 -7.02
C GLY A 201 -43.79 -26.05 -7.10
N GLN A 202 -43.06 -25.54 -6.11
CA GLN A 202 -42.53 -24.18 -6.13
C GLN A 202 -41.40 -24.00 -7.16
N ILE A 203 -40.46 -24.95 -7.23
CA ILE A 203 -39.40 -24.94 -8.23
C ILE A 203 -39.98 -25.09 -9.62
N ARG A 204 -40.89 -26.04 -9.82
CA ARG A 204 -41.61 -26.26 -11.10
C ARG A 204 -42.28 -24.99 -11.60
N ARG A 205 -42.99 -24.25 -10.72
CA ARG A 205 -43.63 -22.99 -11.07
C ARG A 205 -42.60 -21.92 -11.49
N LYS A 206 -41.50 -21.74 -10.72
CA LYS A 206 -40.43 -20.80 -11.06
C LYS A 206 -39.81 -21.10 -12.42
N LEU A 207 -39.53 -22.39 -12.72
CA LEU A 207 -38.98 -22.81 -13.98
C LEU A 207 -39.95 -22.54 -15.13
N ALA A 208 -41.26 -22.88 -14.97
CA ALA A 208 -42.28 -22.66 -15.98
C ALA A 208 -42.49 -21.18 -16.31
N GLU A 209 -42.63 -20.34 -15.26
CA GLU A 209 -42.81 -18.89 -15.41
C GLU A 209 -41.60 -18.18 -15.98
N GLY A 210 -40.36 -18.71 -15.71
CA GLY A 210 -39.12 -18.12 -16.09
C GLY A 210 -38.47 -18.68 -17.37
N GLU A 211 -39.10 -19.59 -18.09
CA GLU A 211 -38.45 -20.36 -19.17
C GLU A 211 -37.70 -19.50 -20.17
N PHE A 212 -38.32 -18.44 -20.68
CA PHE A 212 -37.66 -17.56 -21.67
C PHE A 212 -36.38 -16.90 -21.12
N SER A 213 -36.44 -16.37 -19.90
CA SER A 213 -35.30 -15.75 -19.22
C SER A 213 -34.19 -16.75 -18.93
N ILE A 214 -34.56 -17.93 -18.45
CA ILE A 214 -33.62 -19.03 -18.12
C ILE A 214 -32.92 -19.53 -19.36
N ARG A 215 -33.65 -19.79 -20.47
CA ARG A 215 -33.05 -20.21 -21.74
C ARG A 215 -32.11 -19.18 -22.33
N ARG A 216 -32.43 -17.89 -22.22
CA ARG A 216 -31.58 -16.78 -22.64
C ARG A 216 -30.30 -16.71 -21.80
N CYS A 217 -30.39 -16.85 -20.49
CA CYS A 217 -29.24 -16.91 -19.59
C CYS A 217 -28.36 -18.14 -19.90
N TYR A 218 -28.98 -19.29 -20.12
CA TYR A 218 -28.29 -20.52 -20.46
C TYR A 218 -27.50 -20.40 -21.76
N ALA A 219 -28.09 -19.82 -22.81
CA ALA A 219 -27.38 -19.57 -24.07
C ALA A 219 -26.14 -18.66 -23.87
N GLY A 220 -26.23 -17.66 -22.97
CA GLY A 220 -25.08 -16.82 -22.63
C GLY A 220 -23.99 -17.52 -21.80
N ASN A 221 -24.34 -18.58 -21.08
CA ASN A 221 -23.40 -19.35 -20.26
C ASN A 221 -22.72 -20.49 -21.04
N ARG A 222 -23.25 -20.88 -22.21
CA ARG A 222 -22.64 -21.90 -23.08
C ARG A 222 -21.50 -21.28 -23.88
N GLY A 223 -20.37 -21.95 -23.92
CA GLY A 223 -19.22 -21.59 -24.76
C GLY A 223 -19.33 -22.20 -26.15
N GLU A 224 -20.46 -22.01 -26.87
CA GLU A 224 -20.61 -22.52 -28.23
C GLU A 224 -19.76 -21.72 -29.22
N PRO A 225 -19.07 -22.41 -30.17
CA PRO A 225 -18.24 -21.75 -31.16
C PRO A 225 -19.07 -20.85 -32.08
N VAL A 226 -18.69 -19.59 -32.21
CA VAL A 226 -19.26 -18.65 -33.18
C VAL A 226 -18.20 -18.37 -34.24
N GLY A 227 -18.35 -18.96 -35.41
CA GLY A 227 -17.48 -18.74 -36.57
C GLY A 227 -15.98 -19.04 -36.35
N SER A 228 -15.18 -19.13 -37.38
CA SER A 228 -13.72 -19.25 -37.23
C SER A 228 -13.14 -17.91 -36.82
N PRO A 229 -12.47 -17.79 -35.64
CA PRO A 229 -11.76 -16.56 -35.30
C PRO A 229 -10.68 -16.29 -36.36
N MET A 230 -10.51 -15.03 -36.77
CA MET A 230 -9.43 -14.63 -37.66
C MET A 230 -8.09 -14.80 -36.95
N LEU A 231 -7.48 -15.95 -37.06
CA LEU A 231 -6.09 -16.17 -36.67
C LEU A 231 -5.18 -15.42 -37.65
N THR A 232 -4.36 -14.51 -37.17
CA THR A 232 -3.32 -13.89 -37.97
C THR A 232 -2.26 -14.95 -38.31
N PRO A 233 -1.83 -15.09 -39.61
CA PRO A 233 -0.82 -16.05 -39.99
C PRO A 233 0.48 -15.82 -39.21
N GLY A 234 1.03 -16.87 -38.57
CA GLY A 234 2.26 -16.83 -37.75
C GLY A 234 2.09 -17.10 -36.26
N GLN A 235 0.86 -17.30 -35.77
CA GLN A 235 0.60 -17.56 -34.35
C GLN A 235 0.79 -19.02 -33.89
N ASP A 236 1.16 -19.91 -34.79
CA ASP A 236 1.36 -21.35 -34.47
C ASP A 236 2.61 -21.64 -33.64
N ASN A 237 3.57 -20.68 -33.55
CA ASN A 237 4.76 -20.83 -32.73
C ASN A 237 4.59 -20.10 -31.39
N ALA A 238 3.93 -20.75 -30.46
CA ALA A 238 3.64 -20.26 -29.13
C ALA A 238 4.87 -20.18 -28.17
N ARG A 239 6.09 -20.30 -28.66
CA ARG A 239 7.30 -20.04 -27.87
C ARG A 239 7.54 -18.52 -27.83
N ASN A 240 7.24 -17.93 -26.69
CA ASN A 240 7.38 -16.47 -26.49
C ASN A 240 8.78 -16.13 -26.00
N GLU A 241 9.73 -15.99 -26.90
CA GLU A 241 10.99 -15.34 -26.59
C GLU A 241 10.78 -13.81 -26.55
N LEU A 242 10.35 -13.32 -25.38
CA LEU A 242 10.00 -11.90 -25.20
C LEU A 242 11.22 -11.03 -24.87
N ASP A 243 12.31 -11.60 -24.37
CA ASP A 243 13.52 -10.86 -24.02
C ASP A 243 14.43 -10.65 -25.23
N THR A 244 13.99 -9.79 -26.13
CA THR A 244 14.77 -9.40 -27.31
C THR A 244 15.26 -7.95 -27.17
N ALA A 245 16.32 -7.60 -27.91
CA ALA A 245 16.80 -6.21 -27.97
C ALA A 245 15.70 -5.24 -28.39
N ASN A 246 14.84 -5.65 -29.34
CA ASN A 246 13.71 -4.86 -29.81
C ASN A 246 12.66 -4.64 -28.72
N SER A 247 12.29 -5.69 -27.97
CA SER A 247 11.33 -5.59 -26.86
C SER A 247 11.85 -4.68 -25.74
N ARG A 248 13.14 -4.78 -25.41
CA ARG A 248 13.80 -3.90 -24.43
C ARG A 248 13.78 -2.44 -24.89
N GLN A 249 14.17 -2.18 -26.14
CA GLN A 249 14.16 -0.84 -26.71
C GLN A 249 12.74 -0.27 -26.78
N LEU A 250 11.76 -1.08 -27.13
CA LEU A 250 10.35 -0.70 -27.18
C LEU A 250 9.84 -0.28 -25.79
N LEU A 251 10.06 -1.11 -24.75
CA LEU A 251 9.66 -0.76 -23.39
C LEU A 251 10.35 0.51 -22.87
N MET A 252 11.61 0.73 -23.24
CA MET A 252 12.31 1.99 -22.94
C MET A 252 11.68 3.19 -23.65
N ARG A 253 11.32 3.05 -24.94
CA ARG A 253 10.66 4.10 -25.74
C ARG A 253 9.31 4.51 -25.13
N TYR A 254 8.54 3.57 -24.62
CA TYR A 254 7.27 3.82 -23.92
C TYR A 254 7.45 4.26 -22.45
N GLY A 255 8.68 4.33 -21.94
CA GLY A 255 8.92 4.64 -20.53
C GLY A 255 8.58 3.52 -19.55
N PHE A 256 8.44 2.29 -20.03
CA PHE A 256 8.06 1.10 -19.24
C PHE A 256 9.28 0.40 -18.62
N HIS A 257 10.24 1.17 -18.13
CA HIS A 257 11.52 0.66 -17.60
C HIS A 257 11.37 -0.44 -16.55
N SER A 258 10.34 -0.34 -15.71
CA SER A 258 10.08 -1.34 -14.65
C SER A 258 9.62 -2.70 -15.19
N LEU A 259 9.30 -2.82 -16.48
CA LEU A 259 8.91 -4.09 -17.11
C LEU A 259 10.09 -4.84 -17.74
N LEU A 260 11.26 -4.21 -17.86
CA LEU A 260 12.45 -4.82 -18.48
C LEU A 260 12.88 -6.12 -17.79
N THR A 261 12.78 -6.16 -16.47
CA THR A 261 13.10 -7.36 -15.68
C THR A 261 12.07 -8.49 -15.83
N LEU A 262 10.87 -8.16 -16.30
CA LEU A 262 9.80 -9.13 -16.52
C LEU A 262 9.81 -9.76 -17.93
N LEU A 263 10.69 -9.30 -18.82
CA LEU A 263 10.84 -9.90 -20.16
C LEU A 263 11.53 -11.26 -20.11
N ALA A 264 12.44 -11.46 -19.17
CA ALA A 264 13.20 -12.70 -19.02
C ALA A 264 12.28 -13.93 -18.91
N ASN A 265 12.71 -15.06 -19.43
CA ASN A 265 11.94 -16.31 -19.38
C ASN A 265 11.83 -16.79 -17.93
N PRO A 266 10.65 -17.19 -17.43
CA PRO A 266 10.45 -17.63 -16.04
C PRO A 266 11.39 -18.76 -15.60
N LEU A 267 11.93 -19.53 -16.56
CA LEU A 267 12.84 -20.65 -16.30
C LEU A 267 14.31 -20.35 -16.66
N ASP A 268 14.60 -19.17 -17.21
CA ASP A 268 15.95 -18.71 -17.51
C ASP A 268 16.53 -17.85 -16.37
N VAL A 269 15.97 -17.93 -15.17
CA VAL A 269 16.69 -17.56 -13.96
C VAL A 269 17.80 -18.60 -13.78
N ARG A 270 18.82 -18.48 -14.64
CA ARG A 270 20.06 -19.24 -14.46
C ARG A 270 20.61 -18.89 -13.08
N PRO A 271 21.11 -19.91 -12.35
CA PRO A 271 21.98 -19.61 -11.24
C PRO A 271 23.05 -18.65 -11.76
N ASP A 272 23.35 -17.62 -10.96
CA ASP A 272 24.33 -16.56 -11.11
C ASP A 272 25.30 -16.78 -12.28
N SER A 273 25.60 -15.72 -13.03
CA SER A 273 26.52 -15.69 -14.18
C SER A 273 27.95 -16.23 -13.91
N ARG A 274 28.19 -16.86 -12.75
CA ARG A 274 29.41 -17.52 -12.31
C ARG A 274 29.30 -19.04 -12.18
N GLY A 275 28.20 -19.66 -12.66
CA GLY A 275 28.11 -21.12 -12.70
C GLY A 275 28.09 -21.82 -11.33
N ARG A 276 27.76 -21.10 -10.26
CA ARG A 276 27.55 -21.73 -8.94
C ARG A 276 26.19 -22.41 -8.92
N PRO A 277 26.09 -23.70 -8.54
CA PRO A 277 24.82 -24.28 -8.16
C PRO A 277 24.21 -23.38 -7.10
N ALA A 278 22.87 -23.20 -7.13
CA ALA A 278 22.16 -22.53 -6.05
C ALA A 278 22.76 -23.05 -4.74
N SER A 279 23.45 -22.19 -4.01
CA SER A 279 24.12 -22.60 -2.77
C SER A 279 23.05 -23.24 -1.92
N LEU A 280 23.24 -24.49 -1.54
CA LEU A 280 22.41 -25.16 -0.54
C LEU A 280 22.43 -24.23 0.68
N GLU A 281 21.30 -23.55 0.93
CA GLU A 281 21.17 -22.63 2.07
C GLU A 281 21.42 -23.46 3.31
N SER A 282 22.47 -23.12 4.07
CA SER A 282 22.89 -23.83 5.27
C SER A 282 22.32 -23.12 6.48
N TYR A 283 21.11 -23.56 6.89
CA TYR A 283 20.42 -23.00 8.04
C TYR A 283 20.51 -23.95 9.23
N HIS A 284 20.94 -23.43 10.38
CA HIS A 284 21.30 -24.21 11.54
C HIS A 284 20.44 -23.87 12.75
N ALA A 285 19.91 -24.90 13.41
CA ALA A 285 19.32 -24.75 14.76
C ALA A 285 20.44 -24.77 15.80
N VAL A 286 20.47 -23.79 16.67
CA VAL A 286 21.42 -23.69 17.80
C VAL A 286 20.66 -24.03 19.08
N VAL A 287 20.68 -25.29 19.48
CA VAL A 287 19.87 -25.85 20.58
C VAL A 287 20.69 -26.38 21.72
N ASP A 288 22.02 -26.38 21.60
CA ASP A 288 22.92 -26.92 22.61
C ASP A 288 24.13 -26.00 22.83
N ARG A 289 24.89 -26.26 23.90
CA ARG A 289 26.04 -25.47 24.34
C ARG A 289 27.11 -25.39 23.26
N LYS A 290 27.39 -26.48 22.59
CA LYS A 290 28.40 -26.55 21.52
C LYS A 290 28.03 -25.67 20.35
N GLY A 291 26.77 -25.72 19.92
CA GLY A 291 26.25 -24.85 18.84
C GLY A 291 26.28 -23.37 19.24
N MET A 292 26.01 -23.06 20.51
CA MET A 292 26.05 -21.70 21.03
C MET A 292 27.48 -21.13 21.07
N GLU A 293 28.48 -21.91 21.47
CA GLU A 293 29.89 -21.55 21.46
C GLU A 293 30.39 -21.36 20.04
N GLN A 294 29.98 -22.22 19.12
CA GLN A 294 30.29 -22.09 17.69
C GLN A 294 29.69 -20.80 17.12
N LEU A 295 28.42 -20.51 17.38
CA LEU A 295 27.77 -19.27 16.93
C LEU A 295 28.47 -18.04 17.48
N GLU A 296 28.80 -18.00 18.78
CA GLU A 296 29.53 -16.89 19.41
C GLU A 296 30.88 -16.66 18.72
N SER A 297 31.61 -17.74 18.42
CA SER A 297 32.90 -17.68 17.70
C SER A 297 32.75 -17.14 16.29
N VAL A 298 31.78 -17.67 15.52
CA VAL A 298 31.53 -17.27 14.13
C VAL A 298 31.10 -15.79 14.05
N VAL A 299 30.19 -15.34 14.92
CA VAL A 299 29.75 -13.95 14.94
C VAL A 299 30.89 -13.02 15.33
N ARG A 300 31.65 -13.33 16.38
CA ARG A 300 32.80 -12.51 16.84
C ARG A 300 33.93 -12.41 15.81
N ALA A 301 34.13 -13.45 15.00
CA ALA A 301 35.11 -13.43 13.90
C ALA A 301 34.63 -12.58 12.72
N SER A 302 33.35 -12.24 12.65
CA SER A 302 32.80 -11.40 11.59
C SER A 302 32.90 -9.90 11.93
N LYS A 303 32.90 -9.04 10.90
CA LYS A 303 32.80 -7.58 11.09
C LYS A 303 31.34 -7.12 11.09
N LEU A 304 30.45 -7.92 10.48
CA LEU A 304 29.08 -7.56 10.21
C LEU A 304 28.19 -8.79 10.32
N CYS A 305 27.09 -8.66 11.09
CA CYS A 305 26.11 -9.71 11.28
C CYS A 305 24.69 -9.15 11.10
N SER A 306 23.87 -9.79 10.27
CA SER A 306 22.43 -9.50 10.25
C SER A 306 21.73 -10.31 11.33
N ILE A 307 20.68 -9.70 11.86
CA ILE A 307 19.82 -10.28 12.89
C ILE A 307 18.36 -10.12 12.53
N ASP A 308 17.55 -11.02 13.06
CA ASP A 308 16.09 -10.91 13.10
C ASP A 308 15.58 -11.58 14.36
N THR A 309 14.46 -11.10 14.93
CA THR A 309 13.87 -11.65 16.16
C THR A 309 12.48 -12.20 15.93
N GLU A 310 12.22 -13.38 16.47
CA GLU A 310 10.88 -13.97 16.50
C GLU A 310 10.22 -13.71 17.85
N SER A 311 8.92 -13.34 17.81
CA SER A 311 8.15 -12.96 18.99
C SER A 311 6.68 -13.34 18.88
N ASP A 312 5.97 -13.36 20.02
CA ASP A 312 4.57 -13.73 20.10
C ASP A 312 3.59 -12.61 19.70
N GLU A 313 4.02 -11.34 19.71
CA GLU A 313 3.18 -10.19 19.42
C GLU A 313 3.85 -9.17 18.50
N LYS A 314 3.03 -8.45 17.69
CA LYS A 314 3.49 -7.38 16.80
C LYS A 314 3.84 -6.07 17.53
N ASP A 315 3.33 -5.86 18.74
CA ASP A 315 3.64 -4.69 19.55
C ASP A 315 4.91 -4.97 20.38
N PRO A 316 6.07 -4.39 20.05
CA PRO A 316 7.34 -4.68 20.74
C PRO A 316 7.30 -4.33 22.24
N ARG A 317 6.33 -3.51 22.67
CA ARG A 317 6.14 -3.14 24.08
C ARG A 317 5.54 -4.29 24.92
N LYS A 318 4.94 -5.28 24.26
CA LYS A 318 4.30 -6.45 24.90
C LYS A 318 4.99 -7.75 24.53
N ALA A 319 5.64 -7.78 23.37
CA ALA A 319 6.20 -8.96 22.77
C ALA A 319 7.16 -9.73 23.67
N THR A 320 7.02 -11.04 23.70
CA THR A 320 7.95 -11.98 24.33
C THR A 320 8.90 -12.51 23.27
N LEU A 321 10.18 -12.48 23.53
CA LEU A 321 11.20 -13.00 22.62
C LEU A 321 11.15 -14.53 22.60
N LEU A 322 10.92 -15.10 21.41
CA LEU A 322 10.83 -16.55 21.16
C LEU A 322 12.07 -17.14 20.52
N GLY A 323 12.82 -16.34 19.77
CA GLY A 323 14.03 -16.76 19.11
C GLY A 323 14.78 -15.59 18.45
N ILE A 324 16.02 -15.85 18.05
CA ILE A 324 16.87 -14.89 17.37
C ILE A 324 17.62 -15.61 16.26
N SER A 325 17.64 -15.03 15.08
CA SER A 325 18.44 -15.51 13.95
C SER A 325 19.64 -14.60 13.68
N PHE A 326 20.73 -15.20 13.21
CA PHE A 326 21.99 -14.54 12.90
C PHE A 326 22.50 -14.99 11.55
N SER A 327 22.98 -14.08 10.71
CA SER A 327 23.68 -14.42 9.48
C SER A 327 24.90 -13.53 9.29
N VAL A 328 26.05 -14.14 9.15
CA VAL A 328 27.34 -13.46 8.88
C VAL A 328 27.77 -13.54 7.42
N LYS A 329 27.17 -14.44 6.67
CA LYS A 329 27.50 -14.73 5.28
C LYS A 329 26.24 -15.13 4.49
N GLU A 330 26.21 -14.76 3.23
CA GLU A 330 25.11 -15.15 2.33
C GLU A 330 24.95 -16.68 2.24
N GLY A 331 23.71 -17.15 2.38
CA GLY A 331 23.35 -18.57 2.35
C GLY A 331 23.65 -19.32 3.64
N GLU A 332 24.12 -18.66 4.69
CA GLU A 332 24.40 -19.29 5.98
C GLU A 332 23.77 -18.48 7.12
N ALA A 333 22.92 -19.11 7.93
CA ALA A 333 22.27 -18.48 9.06
C ALA A 333 22.02 -19.47 10.22
N TYR A 334 21.88 -18.94 11.39
CA TYR A 334 21.74 -19.67 12.65
C TYR A 334 20.51 -19.16 13.39
N PHE A 335 19.64 -20.05 13.83
CA PHE A 335 18.48 -19.73 14.66
C PHE A 335 18.67 -20.27 16.08
N VAL A 336 18.56 -19.40 17.05
CA VAL A 336 18.65 -19.71 18.50
C VAL A 336 17.23 -19.63 19.07
N PRO A 337 16.54 -20.74 19.33
CA PRO A 337 15.24 -20.72 20.00
C PRO A 337 15.40 -20.33 21.48
N LEU A 338 14.44 -19.57 21.97
CA LEU A 338 14.28 -19.26 23.40
C LEU A 338 13.08 -19.99 24.00
N ILE A 339 12.75 -21.13 23.40
CA ILE A 339 11.66 -22.05 23.76
C ILE A 339 12.31 -23.21 24.50
N GLU A 340 12.00 -23.39 25.80
CA GLU A 340 12.69 -24.37 26.66
C GLU A 340 12.59 -25.82 26.15
N THR A 341 11.47 -26.18 25.51
CA THR A 341 11.27 -27.53 24.96
C THR A 341 12.17 -27.83 23.76
N GLU A 342 12.74 -26.82 23.12
CA GLU A 342 13.64 -26.97 21.98
C GLU A 342 15.13 -26.97 22.39
N LEU A 343 15.44 -26.63 23.64
CA LEU A 343 16.81 -26.60 24.18
C LEU A 343 17.19 -27.94 24.79
N LYS A 344 18.43 -28.40 24.57
CA LYS A 344 18.92 -29.71 25.06
C LYS A 344 19.64 -29.59 26.38
N ASP A 345 20.79 -28.91 26.43
CA ASP A 345 21.68 -28.78 27.58
C ASP A 345 21.87 -27.30 27.98
N LEU A 346 20.97 -26.43 27.57
CA LEU A 346 20.94 -25.00 27.86
C LEU A 346 19.62 -24.61 28.50
N SER A 347 19.68 -23.77 29.51
CA SER A 347 18.49 -23.03 29.95
C SER A 347 18.26 -21.77 29.11
N ARG A 348 17.05 -21.24 29.15
CA ARG A 348 16.73 -19.93 28.55
C ARG A 348 17.70 -18.83 29.03
N ASN A 349 18.09 -18.86 30.30
CA ASN A 349 19.04 -17.91 30.90
C ASN A 349 20.46 -18.06 30.33
N ASP A 350 20.92 -19.31 30.09
CA ASP A 350 22.22 -19.55 29.44
C ASP A 350 22.26 -18.94 28.04
N VAL A 351 21.18 -19.14 27.27
CA VAL A 351 21.03 -18.55 25.93
C VAL A 351 21.05 -17.02 26.01
N LEU A 352 20.25 -16.39 26.88
CA LEU A 352 20.22 -14.95 27.07
C LEU A 352 21.59 -14.39 27.44
N ASN A 353 22.36 -15.09 28.31
CA ASN A 353 23.71 -14.67 28.68
C ASN A 353 24.70 -14.76 27.53
N ALA A 354 24.63 -15.80 26.70
CA ALA A 354 25.48 -15.96 25.54
C ALA A 354 25.15 -14.88 24.46
N VAL A 355 23.87 -14.65 24.20
CA VAL A 355 23.38 -13.61 23.28
C VAL A 355 23.82 -12.21 23.77
N ARG A 356 23.76 -11.91 25.06
CA ARG A 356 24.31 -10.65 25.62
C ARG A 356 25.81 -10.48 25.29
N ARG A 357 26.61 -11.56 25.39
CA ARG A 357 28.02 -11.50 25.03
C ARG A 357 28.21 -11.24 23.55
N ILE A 358 27.39 -11.84 22.68
CA ILE A 358 27.40 -11.59 21.23
C ILE A 358 27.11 -10.10 20.93
N PHE A 359 26.03 -9.54 21.47
CA PHE A 359 25.63 -8.16 21.18
C PHE A 359 26.54 -7.10 21.84
N ASN A 360 27.32 -7.46 22.87
CA ASN A 360 28.34 -6.61 23.46
C ASN A 360 29.69 -6.65 22.72
N SER A 361 29.83 -7.46 21.67
CA SER A 361 31.04 -7.54 20.86
C SER A 361 31.21 -6.29 19.98
N GLU A 362 32.37 -6.19 19.29
CA GLU A 362 32.69 -5.10 18.35
C GLU A 362 32.12 -5.34 16.95
N VAL A 363 31.18 -6.26 16.79
CA VAL A 363 30.50 -6.57 15.52
C VAL A 363 29.45 -5.52 15.23
N ASP A 364 29.34 -5.10 14.01
CA ASP A 364 28.29 -4.23 13.51
C ASP A 364 27.05 -5.06 13.19
N PHE A 365 25.91 -4.75 13.81
CA PHE A 365 24.65 -5.46 13.59
C PHE A 365 23.76 -4.69 12.63
N ILE A 366 23.14 -5.44 11.69
CA ILE A 366 22.17 -4.93 10.72
C ILE A 366 20.87 -5.71 10.81
N GLY A 367 19.76 -5.09 10.46
CA GLY A 367 18.43 -5.73 10.46
C GLY A 367 17.50 -5.15 9.41
N HIS A 368 16.29 -5.68 9.35
CA HIS A 368 15.20 -5.12 8.59
C HIS A 368 14.10 -4.65 9.53
N ASN A 369 13.94 -3.34 9.72
CA ASN A 369 13.18 -2.74 10.83
C ASN A 369 13.80 -3.08 12.20
N ILE A 370 15.12 -3.02 12.28
CA ILE A 370 15.93 -3.40 13.45
C ILE A 370 15.52 -2.68 14.75
N LYS A 371 14.77 -1.59 14.64
CA LYS A 371 14.19 -0.92 15.80
C LYS A 371 13.23 -1.84 16.57
N TYR A 372 12.46 -2.67 15.88
CA TYR A 372 11.60 -3.67 16.50
C TYR A 372 12.43 -4.69 17.31
N ASP A 373 13.46 -5.26 16.68
CA ASP A 373 14.36 -6.23 17.29
C ASP A 373 15.07 -5.64 18.51
N TYR A 374 15.56 -4.41 18.37
CA TYR A 374 16.18 -3.69 19.46
C TYR A 374 15.26 -3.56 20.69
N LEU A 375 13.98 -3.25 20.48
CA LEU A 375 13.00 -3.10 21.57
C LEU A 375 12.67 -4.44 22.24
N VAL A 376 12.44 -5.50 21.46
CA VAL A 376 12.15 -6.85 21.97
C VAL A 376 13.34 -7.40 22.75
N LEU A 377 14.56 -7.24 22.26
CA LEU A 377 15.80 -7.63 22.92
C LEU A 377 16.01 -6.84 24.20
N ARG A 378 15.79 -5.53 24.20
CA ARG A 378 15.95 -4.68 25.38
C ARG A 378 14.98 -5.06 26.51
N ARG A 379 13.75 -5.47 26.17
CA ARG A 379 12.80 -6.04 27.15
C ARG A 379 13.32 -7.32 27.81
N SER A 380 14.09 -8.11 27.07
CA SER A 380 14.74 -9.33 27.58
C SER A 380 16.09 -9.05 28.28
N GLY A 381 16.38 -7.77 28.57
CA GLY A 381 17.62 -7.36 29.24
C GLY A 381 18.85 -7.44 28.32
N ILE A 382 18.67 -7.39 27.02
CA ILE A 382 19.74 -7.43 26.03
C ILE A 382 19.82 -6.08 25.32
N THR A 383 21.01 -5.50 25.23
CA THR A 383 21.26 -4.26 24.48
C THR A 383 22.22 -4.54 23.34
N ILE A 384 21.88 -4.11 22.14
CA ILE A 384 22.77 -4.18 20.97
C ILE A 384 23.72 -2.98 21.06
N LYS A 385 25.03 -3.24 21.19
CA LYS A 385 26.04 -2.20 21.32
C LYS A 385 26.21 -1.37 20.03
N ARG A 386 26.16 -2.02 18.87
CA ARG A 386 26.47 -1.44 17.57
C ARG A 386 25.39 -1.75 16.55
N VAL A 387 24.33 -0.94 16.53
CA VAL A 387 23.32 -0.97 15.46
C VAL A 387 23.86 -0.14 14.30
N HIS A 388 24.21 -0.78 13.19
CA HIS A 388 24.91 -0.16 12.07
C HIS A 388 23.96 0.24 10.93
N PHE A 389 23.01 -0.64 10.56
CA PHE A 389 22.23 -0.43 9.34
C PHE A 389 20.83 -1.03 9.45
N ASP A 390 19.88 -0.36 8.85
CA ASP A 390 18.49 -0.83 8.70
C ASP A 390 18.12 -0.88 7.22
N THR A 391 17.89 -2.09 6.69
CA THR A 391 17.57 -2.29 5.26
C THR A 391 16.21 -1.74 4.86
N MET A 392 15.23 -1.66 5.78
CA MET A 392 13.93 -1.04 5.54
C MET A 392 14.07 0.47 5.36
N LEU A 393 14.81 1.13 6.27
CA LEU A 393 15.05 2.58 6.19
C LEU A 393 15.92 2.96 5.00
N ALA A 394 16.93 2.14 4.66
CA ALA A 394 17.75 2.35 3.47
C ALA A 394 16.90 2.29 2.18
N ALA A 395 16.02 1.31 2.08
CA ALA A 395 15.08 1.22 0.96
C ALA A 395 14.13 2.44 0.92
N TYR A 396 13.65 2.92 2.07
CA TYR A 396 12.81 4.10 2.17
C TYR A 396 13.55 5.39 1.78
N ASP A 397 14.80 5.57 2.19
CA ASP A 397 15.58 6.76 1.80
C ASP A 397 15.91 6.76 0.30
N CYS A 398 16.06 5.56 -0.30
CA CYS A 398 16.21 5.42 -1.74
C CYS A 398 14.88 5.61 -2.50
N HIS A 399 13.73 5.17 -1.96
CA HIS A 399 12.46 5.03 -2.68
C HIS A 399 11.25 5.39 -1.80
N GLY A 400 11.21 6.60 -1.26
CA GLY A 400 10.17 7.05 -0.32
C GLY A 400 8.72 6.98 -0.83
N ASP A 401 8.51 6.68 -2.10
CA ASP A 401 7.20 6.55 -2.76
C ASP A 401 6.73 5.08 -2.93
N TRP A 402 7.56 4.10 -2.57
CA TRP A 402 7.13 2.70 -2.62
C TRP A 402 5.94 2.46 -1.69
N PRO A 403 4.97 1.61 -2.10
CA PRO A 403 3.78 1.34 -1.30
C PRO A 403 4.09 0.52 -0.04
N PHE A 404 5.15 -0.29 -0.06
CA PHE A 404 5.55 -1.16 1.02
C PHE A 404 7.07 -1.21 1.19
N PHE A 405 7.51 -1.42 2.44
CA PHE A 405 8.92 -1.56 2.80
C PHE A 405 9.17 -2.81 3.67
N ASN A 406 8.21 -3.75 3.74
CA ASN A 406 8.41 -5.02 4.45
C ASN A 406 9.44 -5.89 3.71
N LEU A 407 10.08 -6.80 4.45
CA LEU A 407 11.17 -7.62 3.95
C LEU A 407 10.83 -8.40 2.66
N PRO A 408 9.65 -9.05 2.52
CA PRO A 408 9.27 -9.71 1.27
C PRO A 408 9.23 -8.77 0.07
N TYR A 409 8.69 -7.56 0.24
CA TYR A 409 8.61 -6.58 -0.85
C TYR A 409 9.98 -6.07 -1.27
N VAL A 410 10.83 -5.71 -0.31
CA VAL A 410 12.20 -5.22 -0.57
C VAL A 410 13.07 -6.32 -1.18
N CYS A 411 12.96 -7.54 -0.66
CA CYS A 411 13.63 -8.74 -1.20
C CYS A 411 13.25 -8.97 -2.68
N LYS A 412 11.96 -8.96 -2.97
CA LYS A 412 11.47 -9.14 -4.35
C LYS A 412 12.00 -8.07 -5.30
N ARG A 413 12.08 -6.82 -4.83
CA ARG A 413 12.52 -5.67 -5.63
C ARG A 413 14.01 -5.69 -5.95
N TYR A 414 14.85 -6.06 -4.99
CA TYR A 414 16.30 -5.99 -5.14
C TYR A 414 16.97 -7.32 -5.47
N LEU A 415 16.45 -8.43 -4.91
CA LEU A 415 17.04 -9.76 -5.10
C LEU A 415 16.23 -10.65 -6.05
N GLY A 416 15.03 -10.22 -6.47
CA GLY A 416 14.16 -11.02 -7.33
C GLY A 416 13.58 -12.28 -6.65
N LYS A 417 13.87 -12.50 -5.35
CA LYS A 417 13.47 -13.69 -4.59
C LYS A 417 12.14 -13.44 -3.88
N ASP A 418 11.20 -14.39 -3.99
CA ASP A 418 9.98 -14.41 -3.18
C ASP A 418 10.26 -15.13 -1.86
N ILE A 419 9.92 -14.50 -0.75
CA ILE A 419 9.98 -15.08 0.59
C ILE A 419 8.60 -15.02 1.25
N LYS A 420 8.29 -15.97 2.11
CA LYS A 420 7.03 -15.99 2.87
C LYS A 420 7.10 -14.97 3.99
N SER A 421 6.01 -14.23 4.19
CA SER A 421 5.88 -13.41 5.38
C SER A 421 5.45 -14.24 6.60
N TYR A 422 5.62 -13.72 7.81
CA TYR A 422 5.10 -14.33 9.02
C TYR A 422 3.59 -14.66 8.91
N SER A 423 2.79 -13.79 8.32
CA SER A 423 1.34 -14.01 8.13
C SER A 423 1.02 -15.12 7.14
N ASP A 424 1.94 -15.49 6.26
CA ASP A 424 1.77 -16.60 5.31
C ASP A 424 2.08 -17.96 5.97
N LEU A 425 2.82 -17.96 7.07
CA LEU A 425 3.17 -19.16 7.85
C LEU A 425 2.11 -19.50 8.89
N VAL A 426 1.47 -18.47 9.45
CA VAL A 426 0.54 -18.58 10.60
C VAL A 426 -0.87 -18.26 10.10
N SER A 427 -1.35 -18.98 9.05
CA SER A 427 -2.57 -18.63 8.31
C SER A 427 -3.88 -18.89 9.07
N ASP A 428 -3.94 -19.78 10.04
CA ASP A 428 -5.20 -20.25 10.65
C ASP A 428 -5.35 -19.97 12.15
N GLY A 429 -4.77 -18.84 12.62
CA GLY A 429 -4.80 -18.52 14.05
C GLY A 429 -3.81 -19.34 14.88
N SER A 430 -2.94 -20.13 14.24
CA SER A 430 -1.78 -20.76 14.86
C SER A 430 -0.76 -19.69 15.25
N THR A 431 0.12 -20.01 16.19
CA THR A 431 1.21 -19.13 16.62
C THR A 431 2.55 -19.67 16.12
N PHE A 432 3.59 -18.84 16.09
CA PHE A 432 4.95 -19.28 15.80
C PHE A 432 5.37 -20.50 16.62
N LEU A 433 4.93 -20.56 17.87
CA LEU A 433 5.17 -21.68 18.80
C LEU A 433 4.54 -23.02 18.36
N ALA A 434 3.56 -23.00 17.49
CA ALA A 434 2.92 -24.21 16.96
C ALA A 434 3.67 -24.83 15.78
N LEU A 435 4.68 -24.12 15.23
CA LEU A 435 5.46 -24.60 14.09
C LEU A 435 6.51 -25.64 14.56
N PRO A 436 6.80 -26.66 13.75
CA PRO A 436 7.95 -27.53 13.96
C PRO A 436 9.25 -26.73 13.94
N LEU A 437 10.23 -27.10 14.78
CA LEU A 437 11.54 -26.42 14.87
C LEU A 437 12.18 -26.19 13.49
N ARG A 438 12.10 -27.18 12.59
CA ARG A 438 12.63 -27.07 11.23
C ARG A 438 12.01 -25.91 10.43
N GLU A 439 10.72 -25.67 10.59
CA GLU A 439 10.04 -24.57 9.91
C GLU A 439 10.37 -23.23 10.53
N MET A 440 10.47 -23.17 11.87
CA MET A 440 10.97 -21.99 12.59
C MET A 440 12.37 -21.59 12.09
N VAL A 441 13.30 -22.57 12.03
CA VAL A 441 14.67 -22.37 11.53
C VAL A 441 14.68 -21.86 10.12
N ASN A 442 13.90 -22.48 9.23
CA ASN A 442 13.86 -22.08 7.82
C ASN A 442 13.37 -20.64 7.63
N HIS A 443 12.35 -20.24 8.40
CA HIS A 443 11.80 -18.88 8.31
C HIS A 443 12.77 -17.86 8.90
N ALA A 444 13.12 -18.01 10.16
CA ALA A 444 13.95 -17.06 10.88
C ALA A 444 15.34 -16.88 10.23
N CYS A 445 15.96 -18.00 9.83
CA CYS A 445 17.24 -17.95 9.10
C CYS A 445 17.11 -17.30 7.72
N GLN A 446 16.00 -17.53 7.02
CA GLN A 446 15.75 -16.89 5.72
C GLN A 446 15.69 -15.36 5.86
N ASP A 447 15.02 -14.84 6.88
CA ASP A 447 14.87 -13.40 7.09
C ASP A 447 16.21 -12.73 7.44
N ALA A 448 17.03 -13.38 8.29
CA ALA A 448 18.39 -12.92 8.55
C ALA A 448 19.30 -12.99 7.31
N ASP A 449 19.28 -14.08 6.54
CA ASP A 449 20.09 -14.25 5.32
C ASP A 449 19.70 -13.26 4.23
N VAL A 450 18.40 -13.07 4.00
CA VAL A 450 17.91 -12.08 3.03
C VAL A 450 18.32 -10.66 3.43
N THR A 451 18.22 -10.33 4.70
CA THR A 451 18.68 -9.04 5.24
C THR A 451 20.17 -8.85 5.01
N ARG A 452 20.97 -9.91 5.20
CA ARG A 452 22.41 -9.90 4.93
C ARG A 452 22.73 -9.64 3.45
N ARG A 453 21.98 -10.26 2.53
CA ARG A 453 22.11 -10.07 1.06
C ARG A 453 21.63 -8.68 0.61
N LEU A 454 20.63 -8.11 1.25
CA LEU A 454 20.12 -6.77 0.92
C LEU A 454 21.10 -5.66 1.28
N TYR A 455 21.91 -5.83 2.32
CA TYR A 455 22.83 -4.81 2.80
C TYR A 455 23.77 -4.26 1.72
N PRO A 456 24.59 -5.07 1.02
CA PRO A 456 25.51 -4.55 0.02
C PRO A 456 24.80 -3.87 -1.17
N VAL A 457 23.63 -4.38 -1.54
CA VAL A 457 22.83 -3.82 -2.64
C VAL A 457 22.30 -2.44 -2.26
N LEU A 458 21.74 -2.30 -1.07
CA LEU A 458 21.19 -1.04 -0.57
C LEU A 458 22.30 -0.02 -0.27
N LEU A 459 23.44 -0.47 0.26
CA LEU A 459 24.59 0.39 0.47
C LEU A 459 25.10 0.97 -0.85
N ALA A 460 25.19 0.14 -1.92
CA ALA A 460 25.56 0.61 -3.25
C ALA A 460 24.54 1.63 -3.80
N GLN A 461 23.25 1.41 -3.58
CA GLN A 461 22.20 2.36 -3.98
C GLN A 461 22.31 3.70 -3.23
N LEU A 462 22.61 3.69 -1.93
CA LEU A 462 22.86 4.90 -1.16
C LEU A 462 24.11 5.64 -1.66
N GLN A 463 25.19 4.91 -2.02
CA GLN A 463 26.42 5.46 -2.59
C GLN A 463 26.17 6.10 -3.96
N GLU A 464 25.47 5.41 -4.87
CA GLU A 464 25.12 5.93 -6.19
C GLU A 464 24.30 7.23 -6.08
N ARG A 465 23.43 7.32 -5.08
CA ARG A 465 22.63 8.53 -4.81
C ARG A 465 23.39 9.61 -4.02
N GLY A 466 24.58 9.32 -3.49
CA GLY A 466 25.40 10.22 -2.68
C GLY A 466 24.73 10.58 -1.34
N ILE A 467 24.00 9.63 -0.73
CA ILE A 467 23.29 9.84 0.56
C ILE A 467 23.73 8.87 1.66
N THR A 468 24.85 8.15 1.46
CA THR A 468 25.34 7.16 2.45
C THR A 468 25.67 7.80 3.79
N GLU A 469 26.43 8.90 3.79
CA GLU A 469 26.81 9.60 5.01
C GLU A 469 25.55 10.14 5.74
N GLN A 470 24.65 10.77 5.00
CA GLN A 470 23.36 11.22 5.54
C GLN A 470 22.58 10.08 6.18
N PHE A 471 22.49 8.91 5.53
CA PHE A 471 21.81 7.75 6.07
C PHE A 471 22.44 7.29 7.39
N LEU A 472 23.74 7.10 7.43
CA LEU A 472 24.45 6.60 8.61
C LEU A 472 24.45 7.60 9.77
N THR A 473 24.61 8.90 9.48
CA THR A 473 24.74 9.94 10.51
C THR A 473 23.42 10.54 10.97
N HIS A 474 22.39 10.57 10.12
CA HIS A 474 21.09 11.15 10.47
C HIS A 474 20.01 10.08 10.62
N THR A 475 19.74 9.27 9.58
CA THR A 475 18.65 8.29 9.61
C THR A 475 18.86 7.25 10.71
N MET A 476 20.05 6.67 10.80
CA MET A 476 20.36 5.65 11.81
C MET A 476 20.44 6.22 13.24
N ARG A 477 21.01 7.41 13.43
CA ARG A 477 20.99 8.08 14.77
C ARG A 477 19.55 8.41 15.20
N HIS A 478 18.72 8.82 14.24
CA HIS A 478 17.32 9.09 14.52
C HIS A 478 16.57 7.83 14.92
N LEU A 479 16.79 6.70 14.24
CA LEU A 479 16.27 5.38 14.63
C LEU A 479 16.62 5.05 16.09
N GLN A 480 17.89 5.16 16.47
CA GLN A 480 18.35 4.87 17.83
C GLN A 480 17.68 5.77 18.87
N ARG A 481 17.59 7.06 18.59
CA ARG A 481 16.88 8.03 19.45
C ARG A 481 15.41 7.65 19.65
N LEU A 482 14.71 7.30 18.56
CA LEU A 482 13.31 6.89 18.62
C LEU A 482 13.13 5.58 19.38
N ALA A 483 14.02 4.60 19.20
CA ALA A 483 14.01 3.36 19.96
C ALA A 483 14.16 3.62 21.48
N HIS A 484 15.02 4.53 21.88
CA HIS A 484 15.15 4.94 23.28
C HIS A 484 13.86 5.59 23.81
N LEU A 485 13.25 6.51 23.04
CA LEU A 485 11.99 7.16 23.41
C LEU A 485 10.83 6.17 23.54
N GLU A 486 10.75 5.16 22.67
CA GLU A 486 9.74 4.09 22.74
C GLU A 486 9.92 3.22 23.98
N PHE A 487 11.16 2.90 24.33
CA PHE A 487 11.46 2.06 25.49
C PHE A 487 11.34 2.79 26.83
N ASP A 488 11.98 3.97 26.95
CA ASP A 488 12.08 4.73 28.20
C ASP A 488 10.78 5.49 28.50
N GLY A 489 9.97 5.72 27.47
CA GLY A 489 8.77 6.53 27.51
C GLY A 489 9.07 8.03 27.42
N VAL A 490 8.05 8.78 27.07
CA VAL A 490 8.03 10.23 26.96
C VAL A 490 7.29 10.80 28.15
N ALA A 491 7.95 11.65 28.96
CA ALA A 491 7.29 12.32 30.07
C ALA A 491 6.25 13.32 29.57
N VAL A 492 5.10 13.35 30.22
CA VAL A 492 3.98 14.23 29.89
C VAL A 492 3.40 14.89 31.13
N ASP A 493 3.20 16.20 31.08
CA ASP A 493 2.49 16.99 32.09
C ASP A 493 0.97 16.84 31.88
N ILE A 494 0.39 15.85 32.58
CA ILE A 494 -1.03 15.54 32.48
C ILE A 494 -1.90 16.71 32.93
N GLY A 495 -1.52 17.39 34.04
CA GLY A 495 -2.29 18.52 34.57
C GLY A 495 -2.37 19.68 33.56
N ARG A 496 -1.30 19.92 32.83
CA ARG A 496 -1.30 20.94 31.76
C ARG A 496 -2.11 20.49 30.55
N LEU A 497 -2.02 19.20 30.19
CA LEU A 497 -2.77 18.62 29.07
C LEU A 497 -4.29 18.67 29.34
N ASP A 498 -4.71 18.34 30.57
CA ASP A 498 -6.11 18.38 30.98
C ASP A 498 -6.67 19.80 30.97
N ARG A 499 -5.91 20.81 31.42
CA ARG A 499 -6.34 22.23 31.29
C ARG A 499 -6.59 22.64 29.85
N ILE A 500 -5.72 22.21 28.90
CA ILE A 500 -5.93 22.49 27.47
C ILE A 500 -7.21 21.78 26.98
N LYS A 501 -7.43 20.55 27.39
CA LYS A 501 -8.63 19.78 27.06
C LYS A 501 -9.90 20.44 27.59
N GLU A 502 -9.91 20.84 28.85
CA GLU A 502 -11.04 21.56 29.48
C GLU A 502 -11.39 22.84 28.73
N HIS A 503 -10.39 23.63 28.36
CA HIS A 503 -10.61 24.84 27.56
C HIS A 503 -11.24 24.53 26.19
N LEU A 504 -10.81 23.44 25.51
CA LEU A 504 -11.44 22.99 24.25
C LEU A 504 -12.91 22.56 24.46
N VAL A 505 -13.21 21.87 25.54
CA VAL A 505 -14.57 21.44 25.88
C VAL A 505 -15.47 22.65 26.16
N GLU A 506 -14.96 23.67 26.87
CA GLU A 506 -15.69 24.91 27.05
C GLU A 506 -15.99 25.65 25.74
N GLN A 507 -15.01 25.73 24.83
CA GLN A 507 -15.19 26.30 23.49
C GLN A 507 -16.28 25.53 22.70
N VAL A 508 -16.24 24.19 22.74
CA VAL A 508 -17.26 23.32 22.13
C VAL A 508 -18.64 23.64 22.69
N THR A 509 -18.76 23.79 24.01
CA THR A 509 -20.03 24.08 24.69
C THR A 509 -20.59 25.43 24.27
N ARG A 510 -19.74 26.46 24.23
CA ARG A 510 -20.15 27.81 23.76
C ARG A 510 -20.60 27.81 22.31
N LEU A 511 -19.87 27.13 21.43
CA LEU A 511 -20.25 27.02 20.02
C LEU A 511 -21.54 26.22 19.80
N ARG A 512 -21.76 25.14 20.56
CA ARG A 512 -23.01 24.37 20.53
C ARG A 512 -24.20 25.25 20.89
N SER A 513 -24.11 26.01 22.00
CA SER A 513 -25.15 26.96 22.40
C SER A 513 -25.44 27.98 21.31
N LYS A 514 -24.37 28.53 20.71
CA LYS A 514 -24.49 29.48 19.59
C LYS A 514 -25.22 28.89 18.39
N ILE A 515 -24.85 27.64 17.98
CA ILE A 515 -25.51 26.92 16.89
C ILE A 515 -27.00 26.76 17.18
N PHE A 516 -27.36 26.28 18.39
CA PHE A 516 -28.75 26.05 18.76
C PHE A 516 -29.56 27.36 18.81
N THR A 517 -28.97 28.44 19.27
CA THR A 517 -29.60 29.78 19.22
C THR A 517 -29.82 30.24 17.77
N MET A 518 -28.84 30.03 16.88
CA MET A 518 -28.95 30.45 15.48
C MET A 518 -29.99 29.63 14.69
N VAL A 519 -30.20 28.37 15.07
CA VAL A 519 -31.13 27.45 14.41
C VAL A 519 -32.51 27.47 15.07
N GLY A 520 -32.61 27.89 16.33
CA GLY A 520 -33.87 27.91 17.13
C GLY A 520 -34.28 26.53 17.66
N LYS A 521 -33.44 25.49 17.49
CA LYS A 521 -33.73 24.13 17.99
C LYS A 521 -32.46 23.39 18.40
N VAL A 522 -32.60 22.40 19.29
CA VAL A 522 -31.53 21.49 19.71
C VAL A 522 -31.56 20.28 18.79
N PHE A 523 -30.42 19.85 18.33
CA PHE A 523 -30.25 18.65 17.49
C PHE A 523 -28.87 17.99 17.72
N ASP A 524 -28.71 16.74 17.26
CA ASP A 524 -27.46 16.02 17.39
C ASP A 524 -26.42 16.48 16.35
N LEU A 525 -25.34 17.10 16.82
CA LEU A 525 -24.22 17.59 16.01
C LEU A 525 -23.28 16.46 15.51
N GLU A 526 -23.47 15.22 15.96
CA GLU A 526 -22.75 14.04 15.46
C GLU A 526 -23.51 13.32 14.36
N SER A 527 -24.86 13.43 14.35
CA SER A 527 -25.70 12.82 13.36
C SER A 527 -25.58 13.52 12.01
N HIS A 528 -25.07 12.83 11.01
CA HIS A 528 -25.05 13.34 9.62
C HIS A 528 -26.45 13.65 9.10
N GLN A 529 -27.44 12.86 9.50
CA GLN A 529 -28.83 13.05 9.12
C GLN A 529 -29.40 14.33 9.74
N ALA A 530 -29.29 14.49 11.05
CA ALA A 530 -29.79 15.67 11.76
C ALA A 530 -29.15 16.97 11.23
N ILE A 531 -27.83 16.97 11.00
CA ILE A 531 -27.14 18.09 10.38
C ILE A 531 -27.66 18.38 8.97
N SER A 532 -27.87 17.34 8.16
CA SER A 532 -28.38 17.49 6.79
C SER A 532 -29.78 18.11 6.76
N GLU A 533 -30.66 17.70 7.68
CA GLU A 533 -32.01 18.24 7.81
C GLU A 533 -31.96 19.70 8.22
N VAL A 534 -31.22 20.03 9.28
CA VAL A 534 -31.10 21.42 9.78
C VAL A 534 -30.50 22.34 8.72
N LEU A 535 -29.40 21.94 8.07
CA LEU A 535 -28.77 22.78 7.07
C LEU A 535 -29.62 22.93 5.80
N ARG A 536 -30.49 21.96 5.50
CA ARG A 536 -31.48 22.09 4.41
C ARG A 536 -32.56 23.11 4.77
N GLU A 537 -33.06 23.10 6.01
CA GLU A 537 -34.04 24.09 6.50
C GLU A 537 -33.41 25.49 6.45
N VAL A 538 -32.18 25.65 6.93
CA VAL A 538 -31.42 26.93 6.89
C VAL A 538 -31.21 27.37 5.45
N ALA A 539 -30.85 26.48 4.55
CA ALA A 539 -30.68 26.78 3.13
C ALA A 539 -31.98 27.27 2.48
N ASN A 540 -33.08 26.55 2.73
CA ASN A 540 -34.41 26.91 2.22
C ASN A 540 -34.86 28.27 2.73
N SER A 541 -34.68 28.57 4.03
CA SER A 541 -35.06 29.87 4.62
C SER A 541 -34.24 31.04 4.03
N ARG A 542 -33.05 30.78 3.49
CA ARG A 542 -32.15 31.79 2.87
C ARG A 542 -32.21 31.79 1.34
N GLY A 543 -33.08 30.98 0.72
CA GLY A 543 -33.31 30.97 -0.73
C GLY A 543 -32.24 30.29 -1.58
N TYR A 544 -31.45 29.38 -1.01
CA TYR A 544 -30.49 28.58 -1.79
C TYR A 544 -30.73 27.07 -1.61
N ILE A 545 -30.28 26.26 -2.57
CA ILE A 545 -30.45 24.82 -2.56
C ILE A 545 -29.30 24.18 -1.77
N GLY A 546 -29.61 23.55 -0.64
CA GLY A 546 -28.66 22.78 0.15
C GLY A 546 -28.24 21.47 -0.56
N PRO A 547 -27.11 20.87 -0.20
CA PRO A 547 -26.65 19.63 -0.81
C PRO A 547 -27.61 18.47 -0.53
N ARG A 548 -27.87 17.64 -1.56
CA ARG A 548 -28.76 16.45 -1.42
C ARG A 548 -28.24 15.46 -0.38
N ARG A 549 -26.93 15.30 -0.24
CA ARG A 549 -26.28 14.43 0.73
C ARG A 549 -25.16 15.20 1.45
N MET A 550 -25.21 15.21 2.79
CA MET A 550 -24.22 15.88 3.61
C MET A 550 -22.99 14.97 3.79
N THR A 551 -21.99 15.16 2.93
CA THR A 551 -20.66 14.59 3.10
C THR A 551 -19.77 15.57 3.88
N VAL A 552 -18.63 15.12 4.40
CA VAL A 552 -17.65 16.02 5.04
C VAL A 552 -17.24 17.15 4.09
N SER A 553 -16.96 16.85 2.83
CA SER A 553 -16.62 17.85 1.82
C SER A 553 -17.76 18.81 1.50
N ALA A 554 -19.00 18.32 1.46
CA ALA A 554 -20.18 19.18 1.26
C ALA A 554 -20.39 20.14 2.44
N LEU A 555 -20.19 19.66 3.67
CA LEU A 555 -20.27 20.48 4.88
C LEU A 555 -19.16 21.56 4.89
N GLU A 556 -17.93 21.22 4.53
CA GLU A 556 -16.82 22.19 4.43
C GLU A 556 -17.07 23.24 3.35
N HIS A 557 -17.63 22.89 2.19
CA HIS A 557 -18.00 23.87 1.17
C HIS A 557 -19.11 24.80 1.66
N LEU A 558 -20.13 24.24 2.30
CA LEU A 558 -21.23 25.05 2.85
C LEU A 558 -20.75 25.98 3.96
N ALA A 559 -19.78 25.55 4.77
CA ALA A 559 -19.18 26.33 5.84
C ALA A 559 -18.45 27.61 5.37
N ILE A 560 -18.14 27.71 4.08
CA ILE A 560 -17.55 28.93 3.48
C ILE A 560 -18.57 30.07 3.46
N ILE A 561 -19.84 29.77 3.19
CA ILE A 561 -20.91 30.75 3.01
C ILE A 561 -21.93 30.77 4.15
N GLU A 562 -22.07 29.65 4.88
CA GLU A 562 -23.11 29.46 5.90
C GLU A 562 -22.51 29.41 7.31
N PRO A 563 -22.76 30.42 8.16
CA PRO A 563 -22.22 30.50 9.51
C PRO A 563 -22.57 29.30 10.40
N VAL A 564 -23.78 28.74 10.29
CA VAL A 564 -24.18 27.55 11.06
C VAL A 564 -23.29 26.35 10.67
N ALA A 565 -23.08 26.12 9.37
CA ALA A 565 -22.21 25.06 8.88
C ALA A 565 -20.75 25.27 9.34
N ARG A 566 -20.27 26.51 9.34
CA ARG A 566 -18.93 26.89 9.84
C ARG A 566 -18.75 26.49 11.29
N HIS A 567 -19.69 26.87 12.16
CA HIS A 567 -19.63 26.52 13.58
C HIS A 567 -19.74 25.00 13.81
N ILE A 568 -20.52 24.27 13.01
CA ILE A 568 -20.58 22.80 13.08
C ILE A 568 -19.21 22.18 12.74
N VAL A 569 -18.54 22.64 11.68
CA VAL A 569 -17.18 22.17 11.33
C VAL A 569 -16.20 22.48 12.47
N GLU A 570 -16.27 23.67 13.05
CA GLU A 570 -15.41 24.09 14.14
C GLU A 570 -15.63 23.25 15.41
N VAL A 571 -16.87 22.99 15.81
CA VAL A 571 -17.22 22.07 16.92
C VAL A 571 -16.61 20.69 16.69
N ARG A 572 -16.73 20.13 15.49
CA ARG A 572 -16.17 18.81 15.16
C ARG A 572 -14.63 18.81 15.23
N ARG A 573 -13.97 19.88 14.76
CA ARG A 573 -12.50 20.02 14.83
C ARG A 573 -12.02 20.10 16.29
N LEU A 574 -12.64 20.95 17.10
CA LEU A 574 -12.28 21.11 18.52
C LEU A 574 -12.53 19.83 19.31
N ARG A 575 -13.67 19.17 19.08
CA ARG A 575 -13.99 17.90 19.75
C ARG A 575 -13.02 16.78 19.35
N SER A 576 -12.69 16.65 18.07
CA SER A 576 -11.68 15.69 17.60
C SER A 576 -10.31 15.94 18.28
N ARG A 577 -9.95 17.22 18.47
CA ARG A 577 -8.73 17.60 19.20
C ARG A 577 -8.82 17.21 20.68
N ALA A 578 -9.93 17.47 21.35
CA ALA A 578 -10.13 17.09 22.76
C ALA A 578 -10.07 15.57 22.96
N VAL A 579 -10.69 14.78 22.07
CA VAL A 579 -10.63 13.30 22.10
C VAL A 579 -9.20 12.78 21.94
N ARG A 580 -8.40 13.41 21.09
CA ARG A 580 -6.98 13.04 20.95
C ARG A 580 -6.17 13.35 22.22
N LEU A 581 -6.39 14.50 22.85
CA LEU A 581 -5.75 14.83 24.14
C LEU A 581 -6.16 13.82 25.22
N GLU A 582 -7.44 13.46 25.28
CA GLU A 582 -7.94 12.41 26.17
C GLU A 582 -7.22 11.07 25.96
N SER A 583 -7.00 10.68 24.71
CA SER A 583 -6.30 9.42 24.39
C SER A 583 -4.85 9.44 24.89
N ILE A 584 -4.20 10.59 24.96
CA ILE A 584 -2.86 10.75 25.51
C ILE A 584 -2.90 10.67 27.06
N SER A 585 -3.82 11.38 27.70
CA SER A 585 -4.00 11.35 29.16
C SER A 585 -4.30 9.93 29.64
N THR A 586 -5.21 9.22 28.94
CA THR A 586 -5.59 7.82 29.26
C THR A 586 -4.46 6.83 29.04
N ALA A 587 -3.61 7.05 28.03
CA ALA A 587 -2.46 6.19 27.77
C ALA A 587 -1.29 6.41 28.75
N ALA A 588 -1.30 7.48 29.52
CA ALA A 588 -0.21 7.81 30.42
C ALA A 588 -0.16 6.85 31.63
N ARG A 589 1.06 6.42 31.98
CA ARG A 589 1.36 5.61 33.16
C ARG A 589 2.51 6.25 33.92
N ASN A 590 2.30 6.58 35.17
CA ASN A 590 3.32 7.25 36.01
C ASN A 590 3.91 8.51 35.35
N GLY A 591 3.07 9.35 34.74
CA GLY A 591 3.50 10.56 34.06
C GLY A 591 4.27 10.36 32.75
N LYS A 592 4.23 9.16 32.18
CA LYS A 592 4.86 8.84 30.90
C LYS A 592 3.89 8.16 29.94
N ILE A 593 4.09 8.39 28.66
CA ILE A 593 3.46 7.66 27.56
C ILE A 593 4.52 6.91 26.76
N PHE A 594 4.10 5.84 26.09
CA PHE A 594 4.98 4.95 25.31
C PHE A 594 4.49 4.85 23.87
N PRO A 595 4.60 5.92 23.07
CA PRO A 595 4.18 5.90 21.67
C PRO A 595 5.14 5.06 20.82
N LEU A 596 4.62 4.44 19.75
CA LEU A 596 5.44 3.86 18.69
C LEU A 596 5.70 4.90 17.61
N PHE A 597 6.96 5.14 17.28
CA PHE A 597 7.37 6.09 16.24
C PHE A 597 7.59 5.39 14.91
N ASN A 598 6.96 5.85 13.85
CA ASN A 598 7.09 5.32 12.50
C ASN A 598 7.77 6.32 11.57
N GLN A 599 8.98 5.99 11.11
CA GLN A 599 9.80 6.84 10.24
C GLN A 599 9.43 6.77 8.76
N ILE A 600 8.72 5.70 8.35
CA ILE A 600 8.41 5.43 6.93
C ILE A 600 6.95 5.66 6.55
N LYS A 601 6.10 6.04 7.50
CA LYS A 601 4.66 6.23 7.25
C LYS A 601 4.36 7.46 6.39
N SER A 602 5.16 8.49 6.52
CA SER A 602 5.01 9.76 5.78
C SER A 602 5.99 9.86 4.63
N ARG A 603 5.52 10.20 3.44
CA ARG A 603 6.40 10.49 2.29
C ARG A 603 7.26 11.73 2.49
N THR A 604 6.86 12.63 3.38
CA THR A 604 7.59 13.87 3.69
C THR A 604 8.76 13.66 4.66
N GLY A 605 8.95 12.44 5.19
CA GLY A 605 9.96 12.15 6.20
C GLY A 605 9.57 12.57 7.63
N VAL A 606 8.36 13.12 7.81
CA VAL A 606 7.83 13.42 9.15
C VAL A 606 7.52 12.11 9.86
N VAL A 607 8.02 11.98 11.10
CA VAL A 607 7.76 10.81 11.93
C VAL A 607 6.29 10.78 12.35
N ALA A 608 5.63 9.65 12.14
CA ALA A 608 4.28 9.42 12.66
C ALA A 608 4.35 8.66 14.00
N THR A 609 3.31 8.81 14.82
CA THR A 609 3.19 8.08 16.09
C THR A 609 1.88 7.31 16.17
N SER A 610 1.88 6.26 16.99
CA SER A 610 0.69 5.48 17.33
C SER A 610 0.77 4.96 18.74
N GLY A 611 -0.37 4.76 19.38
CA GLY A 611 -0.54 4.22 20.71
C GLY A 611 0.14 4.98 21.86
N PRO A 612 -0.10 6.29 22.09
CA PRO A 612 -1.03 7.22 21.40
C PRO A 612 -0.42 7.95 20.21
N SER A 613 -1.27 8.57 19.36
CA SER A 613 -0.83 9.47 18.30
C SER A 613 -0.53 10.85 18.89
N LEU A 614 0.71 11.35 18.70
CA LEU A 614 1.16 12.62 19.24
C LEU A 614 1.12 13.76 18.21
N PHE A 615 1.45 13.48 16.95
CA PHE A 615 1.72 14.51 15.94
C PHE A 615 0.50 14.87 15.06
N ASP A 616 -0.61 14.13 15.22
CA ASP A 616 -1.89 14.50 14.60
C ASP A 616 -2.62 15.62 15.34
N ILE A 617 -2.01 16.12 16.43
CA ILE A 617 -2.51 17.22 17.23
C ILE A 617 -1.76 18.47 16.78
N ASP A 618 -2.50 19.56 16.63
CA ASP A 618 -1.94 20.86 16.30
C ASP A 618 -0.77 21.23 17.25
N GLY A 619 0.40 21.47 16.66
CA GLY A 619 1.67 21.66 17.38
C GLY A 619 1.82 23.01 18.05
N SER A 620 0.77 23.54 18.71
CA SER A 620 0.86 24.80 19.45
C SER A 620 1.99 24.74 20.50
N SER A 621 2.64 25.87 20.75
CA SER A 621 3.72 26.00 21.73
C SER A 621 3.29 25.54 23.12
N GLU A 622 2.01 25.73 23.45
CA GLU A 622 1.40 25.31 24.70
C GLU A 622 1.32 23.77 24.82
N LEU A 623 0.90 23.10 23.76
CA LEU A 623 0.85 21.63 23.70
C LEU A 623 2.25 21.02 23.73
N LYS A 624 3.20 21.56 22.98
CA LYS A 624 4.60 21.11 23.00
C LYS A 624 5.20 21.17 24.41
N ALA A 625 4.83 22.20 25.17
CA ALA A 625 5.33 22.38 26.53
C ALA A 625 4.79 21.33 27.52
N CYS A 626 3.76 20.55 27.14
CA CYS A 626 3.28 19.42 27.94
C CYS A 626 4.23 18.21 27.87
N PHE A 627 5.11 18.16 26.89
CA PHE A 627 5.98 16.99 26.65
C PHE A 627 7.44 17.27 26.99
N ASP A 628 8.16 16.18 27.27
CA ASP A 628 9.61 16.15 27.44
C ASP A 628 10.34 16.86 26.30
N GLY A 629 11.41 17.58 26.62
CA GLY A 629 12.24 18.29 25.66
C GLY A 629 12.80 17.39 24.53
N ARG A 630 12.99 16.09 24.83
CA ARG A 630 13.49 15.10 23.86
C ARG A 630 12.58 14.84 22.66
N VAL A 631 11.30 15.22 22.71
CA VAL A 631 10.34 15.02 21.62
C VAL A 631 9.82 16.33 21.04
N ARG A 632 10.15 17.47 21.62
CA ARG A 632 9.61 18.77 21.18
C ARG A 632 9.97 19.12 19.75
N ASP A 633 11.15 18.74 19.29
CA ASP A 633 11.63 18.96 17.93
C ASP A 633 10.97 18.01 16.90
N LEU A 634 10.26 16.98 17.36
CA LEU A 634 9.48 16.09 16.50
C LEU A 634 8.08 16.66 16.19
N PHE A 635 7.59 17.61 17.00
CA PHE A 635 6.35 18.31 16.70
C PHE A 635 6.59 19.33 15.58
N VAL A 636 5.87 19.16 14.51
CA VAL A 636 5.87 20.10 13.39
C VAL A 636 4.87 21.22 13.70
N ASP A 637 5.34 22.45 13.71
CA ASP A 637 4.49 23.64 13.85
C ASP A 637 4.87 24.72 12.83
N ALA A 638 3.92 25.62 12.61
CA ALA A 638 4.10 26.71 11.67
C ALA A 638 5.24 27.65 12.07
N GLU A 639 5.40 27.93 13.37
CA GLU A 639 6.47 28.82 13.87
C GLU A 639 7.86 28.27 13.55
N THR A 640 8.11 26.98 13.87
CA THR A 640 9.40 26.34 13.60
C THR A 640 9.69 26.28 12.10
N SER A 641 8.68 25.92 11.30
CA SER A 641 8.83 25.82 9.85
C SER A 641 9.08 27.18 9.18
N LEU A 642 8.41 28.24 9.64
CA LEU A 642 8.64 29.59 9.14
C LEU A 642 10.00 30.14 9.59
N ARG A 643 10.50 29.74 10.77
CA ARG A 643 11.87 30.07 11.17
C ARG A 643 12.90 29.42 10.27
N ILE A 644 12.72 28.14 9.95
CA ILE A 644 13.57 27.44 8.97
C ILE A 644 13.51 28.14 7.61
N LEU A 645 12.31 28.54 7.14
CA LEU A 645 12.17 29.29 5.90
C LEU A 645 12.90 30.65 5.96
N ALA A 646 12.80 31.38 7.09
CA ALA A 646 13.50 32.64 7.25
C ALA A 646 15.03 32.46 7.14
N GLU A 647 15.58 31.43 7.79
CA GLU A 647 17.01 31.12 7.77
C GLU A 647 17.48 30.70 6.37
N ILE A 648 16.73 29.87 5.66
CA ILE A 648 17.12 29.33 4.35
C ILE A 648 16.94 30.34 3.22
N THR A 649 15.86 31.13 3.27
CA THR A 649 15.52 32.08 2.19
C THR A 649 16.15 33.46 2.38
N GLU A 650 16.64 33.73 3.58
CA GLU A 650 17.18 35.04 3.99
C GLU A 650 16.21 36.19 3.71
N ASP A 651 14.89 35.94 3.74
CA ASP A 651 13.88 36.96 3.52
C ASP A 651 13.90 38.00 4.66
N PRO A 652 14.21 39.26 4.37
CA PRO A 652 14.46 40.28 5.42
C PRO A 652 13.21 40.59 6.24
N VAL A 653 12.02 40.47 5.62
CA VAL A 653 10.75 40.72 6.32
C VAL A 653 10.44 39.55 7.24
N LEU A 654 10.60 38.34 6.75
CA LEU A 654 10.33 37.12 7.53
C LEU A 654 11.30 37.02 8.72
N ILE A 655 12.59 37.29 8.52
CA ILE A 655 13.60 37.33 9.59
C ILE A 655 13.18 38.34 10.66
N LYS A 656 12.86 39.58 10.26
CA LYS A 656 12.46 40.64 11.20
C LYS A 656 11.21 40.24 12.00
N VAL A 657 10.23 39.64 11.36
CA VAL A 657 9.00 39.19 12.03
C VAL A 657 9.30 38.07 13.02
N ARG A 658 10.10 37.06 12.62
CA ARG A 658 10.43 35.92 13.50
C ARG A 658 11.34 36.29 14.69
N MET A 659 12.15 37.33 14.56
CA MET A 659 12.98 37.87 15.64
C MET A 659 12.24 38.84 16.56
N SER A 660 11.07 39.34 16.18
CA SER A 660 10.26 40.23 16.98
C SER A 660 9.59 39.53 18.18
N LYS A 661 9.33 40.24 19.27
CA LYS A 661 8.62 39.69 20.45
C LYS A 661 7.20 39.23 20.12
N SER A 662 6.52 39.91 19.20
CA SER A 662 5.14 39.61 18.81
C SER A 662 5.05 38.40 17.84
N LYS A 663 6.13 38.09 17.13
CA LYS A 663 6.19 37.07 16.07
C LYS A 663 5.07 37.18 15.01
N VAL A 664 4.35 38.29 14.99
CA VAL A 664 3.27 38.58 14.05
C VAL A 664 3.69 39.78 13.19
N ASP A 665 3.50 39.66 11.87
CA ASP A 665 3.75 40.79 10.96
C ASP A 665 2.71 41.89 11.19
N PRO A 666 3.13 43.10 11.63
CA PRO A 666 2.19 44.15 11.94
C PRO A 666 1.43 44.70 10.73
N VAL A 667 1.93 44.46 9.51
CA VAL A 667 1.25 44.85 8.26
C VAL A 667 0.14 43.87 7.95
N ILE A 668 0.46 42.60 8.04
CA ILE A 668 -0.49 41.51 7.77
C ILE A 668 -1.57 41.44 8.87
N ALA A 669 -1.20 41.67 10.13
CA ALA A 669 -2.17 41.68 11.25
C ALA A 669 -3.29 42.76 11.11
N LYS A 670 -3.04 43.82 10.34
CA LYS A 670 -4.05 44.85 10.04
C LYS A 670 -5.00 44.46 8.91
N HIS A 671 -4.71 43.38 8.17
CA HIS A 671 -5.57 42.96 7.07
C HIS A 671 -6.92 42.42 7.59
N PRO A 672 -8.06 42.85 7.06
CA PRO A 672 -9.39 42.51 7.59
C PRO A 672 -9.65 40.98 7.74
N LEU A 673 -9.08 40.19 6.85
CA LEU A 673 -9.22 38.72 6.88
C LEU A 673 -8.33 38.06 7.94
N MET A 674 -7.32 38.72 8.44
CA MET A 674 -6.35 38.19 9.41
C MET A 674 -6.82 38.22 10.85
N GLN A 675 -7.90 38.92 11.14
CA GLN A 675 -8.56 38.86 12.46
C GLN A 675 -9.23 37.49 12.69
N GLU A 676 -9.50 36.75 11.62
CA GLU A 676 -10.19 35.44 11.62
C GLU A 676 -9.29 34.24 11.27
N LEU A 677 -8.06 34.47 10.77
CA LEU A 677 -7.19 33.42 10.24
C LEU A 677 -5.85 33.33 10.97
N ASP A 678 -5.36 32.08 11.12
CA ASP A 678 -3.97 31.83 11.51
C ASP A 678 -3.04 32.19 10.34
N THR A 679 -2.36 33.34 10.46
CA THR A 679 -1.47 33.87 9.42
C THR A 679 -0.28 32.97 9.17
N ASP A 680 0.30 32.42 10.21
CA ASP A 680 1.47 31.58 10.12
C ASP A 680 1.15 30.25 9.40
N GLU A 681 0.01 29.64 9.73
CA GLU A 681 -0.45 28.44 9.04
C GLU A 681 -0.79 28.74 7.56
N LEU A 682 -1.43 29.87 7.27
CA LEU A 682 -1.73 30.26 5.90
C LEU A 682 -0.47 30.50 5.07
N LEU A 683 0.48 31.30 5.60
CA LEU A 683 1.75 31.58 4.93
C LEU A 683 2.53 30.31 4.64
N LEU A 684 2.59 29.41 5.61
CA LEU A 684 3.29 28.15 5.46
C LEU A 684 2.65 27.24 4.40
N ARG A 685 1.32 27.17 4.37
CA ARG A 685 0.60 26.39 3.35
C ARG A 685 0.75 26.96 1.95
N LEU A 686 0.83 28.28 1.84
CA LEU A 686 1.17 28.95 0.59
C LEU A 686 2.61 28.63 0.16
N ALA A 687 3.55 28.68 1.10
CA ALA A 687 4.95 28.33 0.86
C ALA A 687 5.12 26.89 0.36
N VAL A 688 4.37 25.93 0.89
CA VAL A 688 4.40 24.53 0.39
C VAL A 688 3.66 24.35 -0.94
N GLY A 689 2.91 25.34 -1.42
CA GLY A 689 2.30 25.33 -2.76
C GLY A 689 0.86 24.85 -2.81
N GLN A 690 0.13 24.88 -1.69
CA GLN A 690 -1.28 24.51 -1.69
C GLN A 690 -2.13 25.46 -2.53
N SER A 691 -3.09 24.91 -3.29
CA SER A 691 -3.97 25.70 -4.14
C SER A 691 -5.01 26.47 -3.32
N ASP A 692 -5.53 27.58 -3.89
CA ASP A 692 -6.58 28.39 -3.26
C ASP A 692 -7.82 27.59 -2.93
N THR A 693 -8.16 26.59 -3.74
CA THR A 693 -9.29 25.70 -3.48
C THR A 693 -9.07 24.85 -2.21
N VAL A 694 -7.86 24.35 -1.97
CA VAL A 694 -7.52 23.59 -0.76
C VAL A 694 -7.54 24.52 0.46
N LEU A 695 -6.97 25.71 0.33
CA LEU A 695 -6.91 26.69 1.39
C LEU A 695 -8.29 27.25 1.76
N SER A 696 -9.15 27.53 0.77
CA SER A 696 -10.54 27.95 0.97
C SER A 696 -11.30 26.94 1.85
N LYS A 697 -11.18 25.65 1.58
CA LYS A 697 -11.79 24.60 2.42
C LYS A 697 -11.17 24.48 3.81
N ARG A 698 -9.86 24.63 3.90
CA ARG A 698 -9.15 24.51 5.18
C ARG A 698 -9.52 25.62 6.14
N PHE A 699 -9.54 26.88 5.64
CA PHE A 699 -9.80 28.08 6.44
C PHE A 699 -11.27 28.50 6.44
N LEU A 700 -12.13 27.83 5.68
CA LEU A 700 -13.56 28.14 5.53
C LEU A 700 -13.78 29.59 5.06
N VAL A 701 -12.97 30.03 4.10
CA VAL A 701 -12.98 31.38 3.52
C VAL A 701 -13.17 31.30 2.01
N ASP A 702 -13.85 32.28 1.42
CA ASP A 702 -14.06 32.32 -0.02
C ASP A 702 -12.73 32.27 -0.81
N ARG A 703 -12.73 31.56 -1.92
CA ARG A 703 -11.55 31.36 -2.77
C ARG A 703 -10.96 32.68 -3.28
N SER A 704 -11.81 33.66 -3.63
CA SER A 704 -11.35 34.97 -4.10
C SER A 704 -10.59 35.71 -3.02
N LYS A 705 -11.05 35.65 -1.77
CA LYS A 705 -10.37 36.21 -0.61
C LYS A 705 -9.04 35.54 -0.34
N ILE A 706 -8.95 34.21 -0.49
CA ILE A 706 -7.67 33.47 -0.39
C ILE A 706 -6.72 33.90 -1.51
N ALA A 707 -7.20 34.08 -2.74
CA ALA A 707 -6.37 34.54 -3.86
C ALA A 707 -5.80 35.94 -3.63
N THR A 708 -6.60 36.88 -3.10
CA THR A 708 -6.13 38.22 -2.72
C THR A 708 -5.05 38.11 -1.63
N MET A 709 -5.29 37.32 -0.58
CA MET A 709 -4.31 37.13 0.48
C MET A 709 -3.02 36.49 -0.01
N ARG A 710 -3.11 35.52 -0.95
CA ARG A 710 -1.93 34.95 -1.60
C ARG A 710 -1.10 36.05 -2.26
N HIS A 711 -1.74 36.88 -3.06
CA HIS A 711 -1.07 37.98 -3.76
C HIS A 711 -0.35 38.92 -2.79
N ASP A 712 -1.03 39.34 -1.72
CA ASP A 712 -0.47 40.25 -0.72
C ASP A 712 0.70 39.62 0.04
N LEU A 713 0.60 38.33 0.41
CA LEU A 713 1.67 37.61 1.10
C LEU A 713 2.86 37.32 0.15
N GLU A 714 2.62 36.98 -1.11
CA GLU A 714 3.67 36.79 -2.10
C GLU A 714 4.43 38.08 -2.38
N HIS A 715 3.74 39.23 -2.41
CA HIS A 715 4.36 40.52 -2.54
C HIS A 715 5.13 40.91 -1.27
N ARG A 716 4.57 40.65 -0.07
CA ARG A 716 5.17 40.97 1.21
C ARG A 716 6.44 40.20 1.50
N TYR A 717 6.45 38.89 1.20
CA TYR A 717 7.58 38.00 1.41
C TYR A 717 8.22 37.59 0.07
N GLN A 718 8.47 38.57 -0.78
CA GLN A 718 8.91 38.38 -2.17
C GLN A 718 10.18 37.53 -2.26
N THR A 719 11.19 37.78 -1.41
CA THR A 719 12.46 37.03 -1.43
C THR A 719 12.24 35.56 -1.14
N MET A 720 11.41 35.24 -0.15
CA MET A 720 11.04 33.85 0.19
C MET A 720 10.37 33.15 -0.98
N PHE A 721 9.36 33.77 -1.59
CA PHE A 721 8.63 33.13 -2.70
C PHE A 721 9.48 32.98 -3.96
N GLN A 722 10.35 33.95 -4.29
CA GLN A 722 11.31 33.84 -5.39
C GLN A 722 12.31 32.70 -5.14
N TRP A 723 12.80 32.55 -3.91
CA TRP A 723 13.67 31.45 -3.52
C TRP A 723 12.96 30.09 -3.68
N LEU A 724 11.71 29.99 -3.18
CA LEU A 724 10.89 28.78 -3.32
C LEU A 724 10.62 28.40 -4.77
N HIS A 725 10.38 29.37 -5.66
CA HIS A 725 10.27 29.13 -7.11
C HIS A 725 11.56 28.56 -7.68
N SER A 726 12.71 29.13 -7.32
CA SER A 726 14.01 28.64 -7.75
C SER A 726 14.29 27.24 -7.21
N PHE A 727 14.03 26.98 -5.93
CA PHE A 727 14.14 25.67 -5.31
C PHE A 727 13.32 24.62 -6.04
N ARG A 728 12.03 24.88 -6.30
CA ARG A 728 11.14 23.96 -7.05
C ARG A 728 11.68 23.67 -8.44
N ARG A 729 12.19 24.67 -9.15
CA ARG A 729 12.81 24.49 -10.48
C ARG A 729 14.04 23.58 -10.40
N VAL A 730 14.91 23.79 -9.43
CA VAL A 730 16.12 22.97 -9.22
C VAL A 730 15.76 21.54 -8.81
N ALA A 731 14.84 21.39 -7.85
CA ALA A 731 14.39 20.06 -7.40
C ALA A 731 13.79 19.24 -8.56
N ARG A 732 12.99 19.89 -9.42
CA ARG A 732 12.46 19.27 -10.64
C ARG A 732 13.57 18.84 -11.61
N ALA A 733 14.57 19.68 -11.83
CA ALA A 733 15.68 19.39 -12.73
C ALA A 733 16.55 18.22 -12.23
N LYS A 734 16.86 18.21 -10.94
CA LYS A 734 17.74 17.22 -10.28
C LYS A 734 17.04 15.94 -9.84
N ARG A 735 15.71 15.87 -9.76
CA ARG A 735 14.87 14.79 -9.20
C ARG A 735 15.00 14.58 -7.69
N TYR A 736 15.61 15.50 -6.98
CA TYR A 736 15.70 15.48 -5.52
C TYR A 736 15.69 16.91 -4.97
N ALA A 737 15.25 17.01 -3.71
CA ALA A 737 15.36 18.22 -2.92
C ALA A 737 16.67 18.22 -2.13
N THR A 738 17.23 19.38 -1.84
CA THR A 738 18.43 19.55 -1.02
C THR A 738 18.15 20.47 0.17
N ASN A 739 18.77 20.13 1.32
CA ASN A 739 18.82 20.99 2.50
C ASN A 739 20.25 20.93 3.05
N GLY A 740 21.09 21.93 2.72
CA GLY A 740 22.53 21.84 2.90
C GLY A 740 23.06 20.62 2.15
N ASP A 741 23.78 19.75 2.87
CA ASP A 741 24.37 18.54 2.31
C ASP A 741 23.36 17.36 2.21
N GLN A 742 22.17 17.51 2.80
CA GLN A 742 21.13 16.48 2.76
C GLN A 742 20.40 16.47 1.42
N ARG A 743 20.06 15.27 0.94
CA ARG A 743 19.29 15.06 -0.28
C ARG A 743 18.10 14.15 0.00
N LYS A 744 16.94 14.50 -0.56
CA LYS A 744 15.76 13.63 -0.57
C LYS A 744 15.31 13.40 -2.00
N TYR A 745 15.39 12.15 -2.44
CA TYR A 745 14.84 11.73 -3.73
C TYR A 745 13.33 11.64 -3.64
N ILE A 746 12.65 12.27 -4.61
CA ILE A 746 11.18 12.37 -4.63
C ILE A 746 10.72 11.99 -6.03
N ASP A 747 10.04 10.87 -6.14
CA ASP A 747 9.43 10.46 -7.38
C ASP A 747 8.27 11.40 -7.74
N GLY A 748 8.07 11.56 -9.04
CA GLY A 748 7.07 12.48 -9.57
C GLY A 748 7.57 13.89 -9.87
N LEU A 749 8.76 14.31 -9.41
CA LEU A 749 9.30 15.65 -9.72
C LEU A 749 9.45 15.92 -11.23
N LYS A 750 9.67 14.88 -12.05
CA LYS A 750 9.69 14.95 -13.51
C LYS A 750 8.43 14.39 -14.17
N SER A 751 7.37 14.15 -13.44
CA SER A 751 6.11 13.65 -14.01
C SER A 751 5.56 14.62 -15.05
N SER A 752 5.08 14.09 -16.17
CA SER A 752 4.29 14.83 -17.14
C SER A 752 2.89 15.19 -16.59
N ASP A 753 2.35 14.35 -15.67
CA ASP A 753 1.13 14.67 -14.94
C ASP A 753 1.38 15.86 -13.99
N VAL A 754 0.64 16.94 -14.26
CA VAL A 754 0.73 18.20 -13.52
C VAL A 754 0.40 17.99 -12.04
N ALA A 755 -0.68 17.27 -11.73
CA ALA A 755 -1.12 17.06 -10.34
C ALA A 755 -0.08 16.26 -9.53
N ARG A 756 0.46 15.18 -10.12
CA ARG A 756 1.52 14.38 -9.51
C ARG A 756 2.80 15.18 -9.32
N ARG A 757 3.14 16.01 -10.27
CA ARG A 757 4.33 16.88 -10.20
C ARG A 757 4.19 17.94 -9.12
N GLU A 758 3.06 18.62 -9.05
CA GLU A 758 2.79 19.63 -8.01
C GLU A 758 2.78 18.99 -6.61
N GLN A 759 2.21 17.79 -6.46
CA GLN A 759 2.26 17.03 -5.23
C GLN A 759 3.71 16.68 -4.84
N ALA A 760 4.54 16.28 -5.79
CA ALA A 760 5.96 15.99 -5.55
C ALA A 760 6.75 17.25 -5.14
N LEU A 761 6.45 18.40 -5.74
CA LEU A 761 7.04 19.68 -5.38
C LEU A 761 6.57 20.17 -3.99
N GLU A 762 5.29 19.95 -3.66
CA GLU A 762 4.78 20.17 -2.30
C GLU A 762 5.55 19.32 -1.27
N TYR A 763 5.77 18.04 -1.55
CA TYR A 763 6.58 17.17 -0.68
C TYR A 763 8.02 17.64 -0.55
N ALA A 764 8.63 18.13 -1.63
CA ALA A 764 9.98 18.65 -1.59
C ALA A 764 10.11 19.84 -0.62
N VAL A 765 9.16 20.77 -0.68
CA VAL A 765 9.14 21.92 0.24
C VAL A 765 8.81 21.50 1.67
N ARG A 766 7.83 20.60 1.87
CA ARG A 766 7.50 20.04 3.21
C ARG A 766 8.69 19.37 3.87
N TRP A 767 9.42 18.57 3.11
CA TRP A 767 10.64 17.94 3.63
C TRP A 767 11.70 18.97 4.01
N LEU A 768 11.88 20.00 3.18
CA LEU A 768 12.85 21.08 3.43
C LEU A 768 12.59 21.81 4.76
N ILE A 769 11.33 22.13 5.02
CA ILE A 769 10.89 22.92 6.18
C ILE A 769 10.38 22.07 7.34
N ARG A 770 10.45 20.75 7.21
CA ARG A 770 9.98 19.79 8.22
C ARG A 770 8.50 19.98 8.61
N TYR A 771 7.62 20.17 7.59
CA TYR A 771 6.18 20.43 7.81
C TYR A 771 5.28 19.30 7.33
#